data_08f842effc73cc35044feb5c2ef0310b
#
_entry.id   08f842effc73cc35044feb5c2ef0310b
#
_cell.length_a   1.000
_cell.length_b   1.000
_cell.length_c   1.000
_cell.angle_alpha   90.00
_cell.angle_beta   90.00
_cell.angle_gamma   90.00
#
_symmetry.space_group_name_H-M   'P 1'
#
loop_
_entity.id
_entity.type
_entity.pdbx_description
1 polymer ?
#
loop_
_entity_poly.entity_id
_entity_poly.type
_entity_poly.pdbx_seq_one_letter_code
_entity_poly.pdbx_strand_id
1 'polypeptide(L)'
;MPRFALALFAVGLAALPARAYVEAPMSLGALVTQSVVICSMVVTKVDKANNLIIFQKVADVKGKHPQDTIKHNIGRGGLRAGEWEEIMKWAEVGKPAIFCHNGSASETYIGATWYQAYSNGEWWGMSHGEPFLLRSYAGKVDKFPQLVKDMLDNKEVAAACMVDGDKEALHKKTAKMQKLKASLKLQDYNPKRDFISWGGGGDEVRRISGMPGFDKLAPLGKTDADAQSASALDFDGDGRPDICLCGANKVTLLKQEDDGFTDVALPGLVGGARAAVWADANGDGLPDLLLATPTGLKLYVNLGKGAFRDDTRLLPKEATAGSVTAAAWGDFDGDGKPDILYATAFNGLRLLKNVRKTEVAVKMAPPKFGPWHAIGPFRHMPEPAKNFDTPFAPETEKVIDLKKTHKGKRDTDVKWEAKEFPDAQVNPLQPYGGNCATYLYREIEAAQDGDFGVTFGTGGSLTVWVNGEKVHAENVARPVAPDQTGLKLKLKKGKNALLVKLCHGEGENAIHFGTGATAVSIELLFADASEAWGLGEAGIAGTVKGDSLAVADLDNDGKPDVLFGAGTGMVLKNLGTKFVLVDAGISYKPGKVGPALCDFDGDGLVDLFVPQPDGACKLFRNLGNMKFADVTAKAGDLGKNLGHAVGAAWGDFDNDGKPDLLVTCLKGTNKYFKNNGDGTFSDKSAAVGLSQKVYNTQAAAFADLNNDGRLDLVLHNEGQESVALFGGPADASKWTPITVKLPKENAGVGCRVVVKSGTETVAHTQLFGGDGRGGQGEVSPRFVLPPGAYVVAVTGTDGKTREKSVTVEKTPMKVSVD
;
A
#
# COMPACT_ATOMS: atom_id res chain seq x y z
N MET A 1 24.38 76.44 16.00
CA MET A 1 25.07 75.42 15.23
C MET A 1 25.21 74.18 16.11
N PRO A 2 24.40 73.18 15.95
CA PRO A 2 24.60 71.88 16.68
C PRO A 2 25.36 70.93 15.81
N ARG A 3 26.33 70.27 16.44
CA ARG A 3 27.15 69.20 15.89
C ARG A 3 26.33 67.92 15.81
N PHE A 4 26.24 67.32 14.61
CA PHE A 4 25.76 65.97 14.39
C PHE A 4 26.83 64.95 14.83
N ALA A 5 26.47 64.16 15.85
CA ALA A 5 27.23 63.00 16.25
C ALA A 5 26.81 61.82 15.37
N LEU A 6 27.72 61.31 14.57
CA LEU A 6 27.53 60.02 13.85
C LEU A 6 27.64 58.88 14.86
N ALA A 7 26.53 58.22 15.16
CA ALA A 7 26.55 56.96 15.90
C ALA A 7 26.86 55.85 14.92
N LEU A 8 28.07 55.29 15.01
CA LEU A 8 28.40 54.01 14.39
C LEU A 8 27.59 52.89 15.05
N PHE A 9 26.61 52.37 14.37
CA PHE A 9 26.00 51.08 14.72
C PHE A 9 26.97 49.96 14.36
N ALA A 10 27.72 49.48 15.33
CA ALA A 10 28.43 48.19 15.24
C ALA A 10 27.34 47.10 15.25
N VAL A 11 26.98 46.64 14.06
CA VAL A 11 26.22 45.37 13.93
C VAL A 11 27.15 44.27 14.37
N GLY A 12 27.02 43.82 15.60
CA GLY A 12 27.62 42.58 16.06
C GLY A 12 27.11 41.46 15.17
N LEU A 13 27.92 40.97 14.26
CA LEU A 13 27.73 39.65 13.71
C LEU A 13 27.79 38.67 14.88
N ALA A 14 26.62 38.37 15.44
CA ALA A 14 26.47 37.14 16.22
C ALA A 14 26.87 36.03 15.27
N ALA A 15 28.02 35.41 15.52
CA ALA A 15 28.40 34.18 14.90
C ALA A 15 27.25 33.21 15.21
N LEU A 16 26.41 32.99 14.21
CA LEU A 16 25.49 31.86 14.26
C LEU A 16 26.36 30.63 14.60
N PRO A 17 26.00 29.82 15.58
CA PRO A 17 26.75 28.61 15.84
C PRO A 17 26.84 27.91 14.48
N ALA A 18 28.06 27.62 14.05
CA ALA A 18 28.31 26.82 12.89
C ALA A 18 27.40 25.57 13.09
N ARG A 19 26.35 25.46 12.33
CA ARG A 19 25.59 24.22 12.27
C ARG A 19 26.64 23.19 11.96
N ALA A 20 26.86 22.27 12.89
CA ALA A 20 27.68 21.12 12.62
C ALA A 20 27.17 20.59 11.27
N TYR A 21 28.02 20.68 10.26
CA TYR A 21 27.70 20.22 8.91
C TYR A 21 27.52 18.72 9.03
N VAL A 22 26.28 18.28 9.15
CA VAL A 22 25.92 16.86 9.09
C VAL A 22 25.97 16.54 7.61
N GLU A 23 27.13 16.22 7.11
CA GLU A 23 27.26 15.70 5.76
C GLU A 23 26.48 14.40 5.68
N ALA A 24 25.43 14.44 4.88
CA ALA A 24 24.70 13.21 4.54
C ALA A 24 25.68 12.28 3.82
N PRO A 25 25.81 11.03 4.22
CA PRO A 25 26.71 10.09 3.58
C PRO A 25 26.36 9.93 2.12
N MET A 26 27.37 9.96 1.27
CA MET A 26 27.19 9.77 -0.15
C MET A 26 26.94 8.31 -0.47
N SER A 27 25.76 7.96 -0.93
CA SER A 27 25.45 6.60 -1.40
C SER A 27 26.20 6.27 -2.68
N LEU A 28 26.31 5.00 -3.02
CA LEU A 28 26.88 4.59 -4.32
C LEU A 28 26.09 5.20 -5.49
N GLY A 29 24.77 5.29 -5.35
CA GLY A 29 23.92 5.92 -6.34
C GLY A 29 24.26 7.42 -6.52
N ALA A 30 24.38 8.16 -5.43
CA ALA A 30 24.77 9.55 -5.44
C ALA A 30 26.18 9.74 -6.04
N LEU A 31 27.15 8.92 -5.64
CA LEU A 31 28.50 8.95 -6.18
C LEU A 31 28.49 8.76 -7.70
N VAL A 32 27.79 7.72 -8.20
CA VAL A 32 27.73 7.46 -9.65
C VAL A 32 27.00 8.57 -10.40
N THR A 33 25.95 9.15 -9.81
CA THR A 33 25.21 10.26 -10.45
C THR A 33 26.00 11.54 -10.49
N GLN A 34 26.62 11.93 -9.38
CA GLN A 34 27.33 13.22 -9.25
C GLN A 34 28.69 13.21 -9.92
N SER A 35 29.35 12.07 -10.08
CA SER A 35 30.61 11.96 -10.76
C SER A 35 30.45 12.21 -12.27
N VAL A 36 31.15 13.23 -12.78
CA VAL A 36 31.22 13.49 -14.22
C VAL A 36 32.07 12.41 -14.90
N VAL A 37 33.13 11.98 -14.23
CA VAL A 37 34.03 10.93 -14.69
C VAL A 37 34.23 9.89 -13.59
N ILE A 38 34.16 8.62 -13.98
CA ILE A 38 34.57 7.48 -13.14
C ILE A 38 35.56 6.68 -13.99
N CYS A 39 36.78 6.48 -13.49
CA CYS A 39 37.76 5.66 -14.17
C CYS A 39 38.45 4.67 -13.21
N SER A 40 38.82 3.54 -13.76
CA SER A 40 39.71 2.60 -13.08
C SER A 40 41.16 2.92 -13.42
N MET A 41 42.02 2.77 -12.44
CA MET A 41 43.46 3.04 -12.54
C MET A 41 44.27 1.96 -11.86
N VAL A 42 45.54 1.89 -12.23
CA VAL A 42 46.52 0.97 -11.64
C VAL A 42 47.79 1.78 -11.25
N VAL A 43 48.36 1.43 -10.11
CA VAL A 43 49.63 2.04 -9.68
C VAL A 43 50.75 1.62 -10.61
N THR A 44 51.46 2.61 -11.18
CA THR A 44 52.62 2.39 -12.04
C THR A 44 53.94 2.81 -11.41
N LYS A 45 53.91 3.75 -10.46
CA LYS A 45 55.08 4.21 -9.74
C LYS A 45 54.71 4.64 -8.32
N VAL A 46 55.57 4.28 -7.38
CA VAL A 46 55.48 4.71 -5.98
C VAL A 46 56.83 5.32 -5.56
N ASP A 47 56.81 6.53 -5.01
CA ASP A 47 57.92 7.18 -4.37
C ASP A 47 57.64 7.32 -2.88
N LYS A 48 58.11 6.35 -2.11
CA LYS A 48 57.84 6.30 -0.66
C LYS A 48 58.59 7.42 0.11
N ALA A 49 59.70 7.91 -0.42
CA ALA A 49 60.45 8.97 0.22
C ALA A 49 59.72 10.32 0.15
N ASN A 50 59.01 10.57 -0.95
CA ASN A 50 58.27 11.79 -1.18
C ASN A 50 56.74 11.65 -1.05
N ASN A 51 56.25 10.47 -0.62
CA ASN A 51 54.85 10.16 -0.50
C ASN A 51 54.03 10.37 -1.79
N LEU A 52 54.60 9.96 -2.95
CA LEU A 52 53.97 10.13 -4.25
C LEU A 52 53.50 8.78 -4.82
N ILE A 53 52.29 8.76 -5.41
CA ILE A 53 51.76 7.63 -6.14
C ILE A 53 51.35 8.11 -7.54
N ILE A 54 51.81 7.38 -8.55
CA ILE A 54 51.44 7.65 -9.94
C ILE A 54 50.57 6.49 -10.43
N PHE A 55 49.38 6.80 -10.87
CA PHE A 55 48.43 5.86 -11.44
C PHE A 55 48.37 6.04 -12.96
N GLN A 56 48.22 4.93 -13.65
CA GLN A 56 47.84 4.89 -15.06
C GLN A 56 46.36 4.56 -15.16
N LYS A 57 45.62 5.33 -15.94
CA LYS A 57 44.25 5.03 -16.26
C LYS A 57 44.16 3.69 -17.04
N VAL A 58 43.30 2.78 -16.59
CA VAL A 58 43.05 1.49 -17.23
C VAL A 58 41.84 1.58 -18.15
N ALA A 59 40.75 2.18 -17.65
CA ALA A 59 39.53 2.37 -18.43
C ALA A 59 38.68 3.52 -17.89
N ASP A 60 38.00 4.21 -18.81
CA ASP A 60 36.88 5.07 -18.47
C ASP A 60 35.63 4.25 -18.25
N VAL A 61 34.98 4.38 -17.10
CA VAL A 61 33.80 3.64 -16.70
C VAL A 61 32.53 4.49 -16.93
N LYS A 62 32.61 5.77 -16.61
CA LYS A 62 31.62 6.80 -16.90
C LYS A 62 32.33 8.07 -17.33
N GLY A 63 31.87 8.72 -18.41
CA GLY A 63 32.53 9.87 -18.98
C GLY A 63 33.97 9.58 -19.50
N LYS A 64 34.78 10.60 -19.73
CA LYS A 64 36.16 10.45 -20.19
C LYS A 64 37.08 11.32 -19.38
N HIS A 65 38.04 10.76 -18.67
CA HIS A 65 39.06 11.51 -17.96
C HIS A 65 40.08 12.08 -18.96
N PRO A 66 40.39 13.36 -18.91
CA PRO A 66 41.28 14.02 -19.91
C PRO A 66 42.75 13.54 -19.83
N GLN A 67 43.16 13.05 -18.67
CA GLN A 67 44.55 12.59 -18.46
C GLN A 67 44.58 11.07 -18.32
N ASP A 68 45.56 10.43 -18.95
CA ASP A 68 45.78 8.99 -18.80
C ASP A 68 46.67 8.67 -17.58
N THR A 69 47.39 9.66 -17.06
CA THR A 69 48.21 9.53 -15.86
C THR A 69 47.65 10.43 -14.76
N ILE A 70 47.28 9.81 -13.62
CA ILE A 70 46.73 10.51 -12.46
C ILE A 70 47.76 10.45 -11.32
N LYS A 71 48.21 11.60 -10.85
CA LYS A 71 49.29 11.71 -9.88
C LYS A 71 48.74 12.14 -8.52
N HIS A 72 48.97 11.34 -7.47
CA HIS A 72 48.58 11.67 -6.12
C HIS A 72 49.81 12.01 -5.25
N ASN A 73 49.74 13.14 -4.54
CA ASN A 73 50.70 13.51 -3.51
C ASN A 73 50.05 13.27 -2.14
N ILE A 74 50.43 12.19 -1.48
CA ILE A 74 49.85 11.74 -0.23
C ILE A 74 50.35 12.61 0.94
N GLY A 75 51.53 13.21 0.82
CA GLY A 75 52.12 14.07 1.84
C GLY A 75 51.64 15.51 1.86
N ARG A 76 50.80 15.91 0.89
CA ARG A 76 50.23 17.26 0.76
C ARG A 76 48.70 17.30 0.91
N GLY A 77 48.22 16.82 2.00
CA GLY A 77 46.77 16.77 2.22
C GLY A 77 46.40 16.85 3.69
N GLY A 78 45.12 16.90 3.98
CA GLY A 78 44.56 16.87 5.33
C GLY A 78 44.39 15.48 5.89
N LEU A 79 45.24 14.52 5.53
CA LEU A 79 45.19 13.15 6.10
C LEU A 79 45.57 13.20 7.59
N ARG A 80 44.91 12.36 8.36
CA ARG A 80 45.23 12.20 9.81
C ARG A 80 46.53 11.44 9.97
N ALA A 81 47.16 11.64 11.14
CA ALA A 81 48.32 10.85 11.51
C ALA A 81 48.00 9.33 11.43
N GLY A 82 48.86 8.61 10.71
CA GLY A 82 48.70 7.16 10.46
C GLY A 82 47.97 6.80 9.17
N GLU A 83 47.13 7.67 8.63
CA GLU A 83 46.41 7.39 7.36
C GLU A 83 47.31 7.38 6.14
N TRP A 84 48.22 8.34 6.04
CA TRP A 84 49.15 8.39 4.93
C TRP A 84 50.15 7.22 4.96
N GLU A 85 50.57 6.77 6.13
CA GLU A 85 51.42 5.59 6.29
C GLU A 85 50.71 4.34 5.79
N GLU A 86 49.44 4.17 6.12
CA GLU A 86 48.62 3.05 5.63
C GLU A 86 48.49 3.06 4.11
N ILE A 87 48.23 4.27 3.50
CA ILE A 87 48.17 4.40 2.05
C ILE A 87 49.50 4.03 1.42
N MET A 88 50.60 4.57 1.93
CA MET A 88 51.94 4.29 1.41
C MET A 88 52.41 2.84 1.65
N LYS A 89 51.91 2.19 2.70
CA LYS A 89 52.12 0.75 2.93
C LYS A 89 51.37 -0.09 1.90
N TRP A 90 50.13 0.29 1.59
CA TRP A 90 49.33 -0.35 0.56
C TRP A 90 49.89 -0.14 -0.86
N ALA A 91 50.50 1.03 -1.12
CA ALA A 91 50.93 1.42 -2.44
C ALA A 91 52.06 0.54 -2.97
N GLU A 92 51.75 -0.25 -3.98
CA GLU A 92 52.67 -1.09 -4.73
C GLU A 92 52.30 -1.07 -6.20
N VAL A 93 53.28 -1.20 -7.12
CA VAL A 93 53.02 -1.27 -8.55
C VAL A 93 52.08 -2.43 -8.84
N GLY A 94 51.07 -2.19 -9.69
CA GLY A 94 50.02 -3.15 -10.06
C GLY A 94 48.77 -3.10 -9.13
N LYS A 95 48.77 -2.39 -8.02
CA LYS A 95 47.55 -2.25 -7.19
C LYS A 95 46.51 -1.42 -7.92
N PRO A 96 45.24 -1.91 -8.00
CA PRO A 96 44.15 -1.18 -8.63
C PRO A 96 43.51 -0.16 -7.70
N ALA A 97 42.99 0.93 -8.27
CA ALA A 97 42.25 1.96 -7.59
C ALA A 97 41.11 2.50 -8.49
N ILE A 98 40.14 3.21 -7.89
CA ILE A 98 39.07 3.92 -8.60
C ILE A 98 39.19 5.40 -8.33
N PHE A 99 38.93 6.19 -9.37
CA PHE A 99 38.92 7.62 -9.29
C PHE A 99 37.60 8.17 -9.81
N CYS A 100 36.90 8.92 -8.96
CA CYS A 100 35.62 9.53 -9.24
C CYS A 100 35.76 11.05 -9.18
N HIS A 101 35.49 11.74 -10.30
CA HIS A 101 35.66 13.17 -10.44
C HIS A 101 34.33 13.83 -10.75
N ASN A 102 33.95 14.86 -9.98
CA ASN A 102 32.70 15.60 -10.14
C ASN A 102 32.86 17.04 -10.69
N GLY A 103 34.04 17.39 -11.10
CA GLY A 103 34.41 18.72 -11.64
C GLY A 103 35.05 19.65 -10.61
N SER A 104 34.67 19.60 -9.34
CA SER A 104 35.24 20.47 -8.29
C SER A 104 36.02 19.72 -7.22
N ALA A 105 35.64 18.50 -6.99
CA ALA A 105 36.30 17.58 -6.06
C ALA A 105 36.32 16.18 -6.65
N SER A 106 37.11 15.31 -6.05
CA SER A 106 37.24 13.94 -6.51
C SER A 106 37.31 13.00 -5.31
N GLU A 107 36.92 11.74 -5.51
CA GLU A 107 37.08 10.69 -4.52
C GLU A 107 37.90 9.55 -5.12
N THR A 108 38.86 9.06 -4.35
CA THR A 108 39.72 7.96 -4.73
C THR A 108 39.46 6.77 -3.81
N TYR A 109 39.16 5.61 -4.38
CA TYR A 109 38.99 4.36 -3.66
C TYR A 109 40.28 3.51 -3.73
N ILE A 110 40.96 3.41 -2.61
CA ILE A 110 42.24 2.73 -2.45
C ILE A 110 42.09 1.64 -1.40
N GLY A 111 42.49 0.41 -1.73
CA GLY A 111 42.27 -0.73 -0.84
C GLY A 111 40.79 -0.95 -0.57
N ALA A 112 40.35 -0.73 0.64
CA ALA A 112 38.96 -0.78 1.04
C ALA A 112 38.46 0.55 1.62
N THR A 113 39.11 1.67 1.26
CA THR A 113 38.86 2.97 1.87
C THR A 113 38.72 4.06 0.81
N TRP A 114 37.74 4.95 1.01
CA TRP A 114 37.55 6.15 0.23
C TRP A 114 38.32 7.32 0.82
N TYR A 115 38.98 8.09 -0.02
CA TYR A 115 39.67 9.33 0.32
C TYR A 115 39.20 10.45 -0.60
N GLN A 116 39.06 11.65 -0.06
CA GLN A 116 38.85 12.83 -0.90
C GLN A 116 40.15 13.22 -1.58
N ALA A 117 40.07 13.67 -2.81
CA ALA A 117 41.20 14.18 -3.57
C ALA A 117 40.88 15.55 -4.16
N TYR A 118 41.82 16.45 -4.04
CA TYR A 118 41.76 17.85 -4.53
C TYR A 118 42.88 18.14 -5.52
N SER A 119 42.52 18.74 -6.64
CA SER A 119 43.50 19.12 -7.64
C SER A 119 44.41 20.23 -7.13
N ASN A 120 45.73 20.07 -7.35
CA ASN A 120 46.76 21.05 -7.12
C ASN A 120 47.68 21.05 -8.35
N GLY A 121 47.22 21.63 -9.44
CA GLY A 121 47.88 21.58 -10.72
C GLY A 121 47.88 20.19 -11.35
N GLU A 122 49.05 19.61 -11.61
CA GLU A 122 49.17 18.26 -12.15
C GLU A 122 49.00 17.14 -11.10
N TRP A 123 48.94 17.49 -9.82
CA TRP A 123 48.88 16.57 -8.72
C TRP A 123 47.56 16.67 -7.97
N TRP A 124 47.09 15.56 -7.44
CA TRP A 124 45.98 15.48 -6.54
C TRP A 124 46.46 15.30 -5.12
N GLY A 125 46.19 16.26 -4.25
CA GLY A 125 46.34 16.10 -2.80
C GLY A 125 45.22 15.26 -2.24
N MET A 126 45.50 14.36 -1.28
CA MET A 126 44.48 13.56 -0.59
C MET A 126 44.19 14.15 0.77
N SER A 127 42.93 14.13 1.13
CA SER A 127 42.40 14.43 2.47
C SER A 127 41.67 13.23 3.01
N HIS A 128 41.67 13.10 4.36
CA HIS A 128 40.78 12.11 4.97
C HIS A 128 39.35 12.45 4.61
N GLY A 129 38.58 11.44 4.26
CA GLY A 129 37.16 11.58 4.28
C GLY A 129 36.73 11.63 5.73
N GLU A 130 35.92 12.63 6.13
CA GLU A 130 35.15 12.48 7.36
C GLU A 130 34.47 11.10 7.35
N PRO A 131 34.32 10.43 8.50
CA PRO A 131 33.75 9.08 8.53
C PRO A 131 32.44 8.97 7.75
N PHE A 132 31.74 10.04 7.57
CA PHE A 132 30.49 10.15 6.79
C PHE A 132 30.68 10.17 5.29
N LEU A 133 31.86 10.42 4.79
CA LEU A 133 32.16 10.42 3.37
C LEU A 133 32.54 9.04 2.84
N LEU A 134 32.72 8.05 3.69
CA LEU A 134 33.38 6.78 3.37
C LEU A 134 32.41 5.67 2.99
N ARG A 135 31.48 5.89 2.09
CA ARG A 135 30.28 5.14 2.23
C ARG A 135 29.64 4.50 1.09
N SER A 136 30.07 4.79 -0.07
CA SER A 136 29.33 4.36 -1.23
C SER A 136 29.52 2.90 -1.56
N TYR A 137 30.75 2.43 -1.48
CA TYR A 137 31.10 1.06 -1.88
C TYR A 137 32.20 0.53 -0.95
N ALA A 138 32.11 -0.75 -0.59
CA ALA A 138 33.05 -1.42 0.30
C ALA A 138 33.49 -2.79 -0.23
N GLY A 139 33.29 -3.03 -1.51
CA GLY A 139 33.69 -4.27 -2.18
C GLY A 139 35.10 -4.19 -2.78
N LYS A 140 35.49 -5.20 -3.55
CA LYS A 140 36.77 -5.24 -4.25
C LYS A 140 36.84 -4.20 -5.37
N VAL A 141 37.99 -3.55 -5.50
CA VAL A 141 38.26 -2.50 -6.49
C VAL A 141 38.01 -3.00 -7.93
N ASP A 142 38.43 -4.21 -8.25
CA ASP A 142 38.28 -4.83 -9.56
C ASP A 142 36.82 -5.10 -9.97
N LYS A 143 35.90 -5.22 -9.01
CA LYS A 143 34.47 -5.41 -9.27
C LYS A 143 33.71 -4.11 -9.54
N PHE A 144 34.22 -2.99 -9.08
CA PHE A 144 33.56 -1.69 -9.16
C PHE A 144 33.24 -1.23 -10.62
N PRO A 145 34.17 -1.34 -11.59
CA PRO A 145 33.88 -0.90 -12.95
C PRO A 145 32.70 -1.62 -13.60
N GLN A 146 32.58 -2.93 -13.42
CA GLN A 146 31.49 -3.69 -13.97
C GLN A 146 30.17 -3.39 -13.25
N LEU A 147 30.21 -3.21 -11.93
CA LEU A 147 29.07 -2.80 -11.15
C LEU A 147 28.47 -1.49 -11.66
N VAL A 148 29.31 -0.46 -11.85
CA VAL A 148 28.85 0.84 -12.34
C VAL A 148 28.29 0.74 -13.76
N LYS A 149 28.93 -0.04 -14.65
CA LYS A 149 28.39 -0.27 -15.99
C LYS A 149 27.02 -0.94 -15.95
N ASP A 150 26.86 -1.99 -15.15
CA ASP A 150 25.57 -2.67 -14.99
C ASP A 150 24.49 -1.72 -14.45
N MET A 151 24.83 -0.82 -13.51
CA MET A 151 23.91 0.22 -13.04
C MET A 151 23.53 1.22 -14.14
N LEU A 152 24.51 1.68 -14.93
CA LEU A 152 24.25 2.61 -16.05
C LEU A 152 23.44 1.94 -17.17
N ASP A 153 23.61 0.63 -17.37
CA ASP A 153 22.79 -0.18 -18.27
C ASP A 153 21.41 -0.54 -17.71
N ASN A 154 21.01 0.10 -16.63
CA ASN A 154 19.71 -0.10 -16.01
C ASN A 154 19.46 -1.50 -15.44
N LYS A 155 20.52 -2.25 -15.16
CA LYS A 155 20.43 -3.57 -14.54
C LYS A 155 20.33 -3.42 -13.03
N GLU A 156 19.59 -4.34 -12.44
CA GLU A 156 19.53 -4.45 -10.99
C GLU A 156 20.77 -5.19 -10.47
N VAL A 157 21.44 -4.60 -9.50
CA VAL A 157 22.67 -5.14 -8.89
C VAL A 157 22.59 -5.13 -7.38
N ALA A 158 23.30 -6.05 -6.74
CA ALA A 158 23.53 -6.03 -5.31
C ALA A 158 25.01 -5.85 -5.03
N ALA A 159 25.36 -4.91 -4.15
CA ALA A 159 26.73 -4.55 -3.84
C ALA A 159 26.94 -4.37 -2.33
N ALA A 160 28.16 -4.69 -1.86
CA ALA A 160 28.56 -4.34 -0.51
C ALA A 160 28.79 -2.84 -0.42
N CYS A 161 28.04 -2.16 0.42
CA CYS A 161 28.16 -0.72 0.65
C CYS A 161 28.20 -0.43 2.14
N MET A 162 28.96 0.58 2.54
CA MET A 162 28.87 1.08 3.89
C MET A 162 27.56 1.83 4.07
N VAL A 163 26.97 1.68 5.26
CA VAL A 163 25.61 2.10 5.51
C VAL A 163 25.60 3.30 6.44
N ASP A 164 24.75 4.24 6.11
CA ASP A 164 24.45 5.38 6.95
C ASP A 164 23.47 5.07 8.07
N GLY A 165 23.47 5.97 9.06
CA GLY A 165 22.54 5.93 10.20
C GLY A 165 23.01 5.07 11.37
N ASP A 166 24.00 4.22 11.16
CA ASP A 166 24.63 3.45 12.22
C ASP A 166 26.11 3.89 12.38
N LYS A 167 26.33 4.86 13.26
CA LYS A 167 27.68 5.38 13.54
C LYS A 167 28.66 4.28 13.95
N GLU A 168 28.18 3.28 14.67
CA GLU A 168 29.02 2.17 15.13
C GLU A 168 29.42 1.26 13.96
N ALA A 169 28.50 0.98 13.03
CA ALA A 169 28.82 0.23 11.82
C ALA A 169 29.79 0.97 10.91
N LEU A 170 29.64 2.30 10.77
CA LEU A 170 30.59 3.15 10.03
C LEU A 170 31.99 3.12 10.66
N HIS A 171 32.10 3.28 11.97
CA HIS A 171 33.37 3.20 12.68
C HIS A 171 34.02 1.81 12.59
N LYS A 172 33.23 0.76 12.61
CA LYS A 172 33.71 -0.63 12.41
C LYS A 172 33.93 -0.98 10.95
N LYS A 173 33.64 -0.07 10.01
CA LYS A 173 33.68 -0.29 8.55
C LYS A 173 32.85 -1.51 8.13
N THR A 174 31.69 -1.71 8.73
CA THR A 174 30.81 -2.82 8.43
C THR A 174 29.97 -2.52 7.19
N ALA A 175 30.12 -3.33 6.15
CA ALA A 175 29.34 -3.22 4.92
C ALA A 175 28.04 -4.03 5.01
N LYS A 176 27.00 -3.52 4.37
CA LYS A 176 25.73 -4.22 4.13
C LYS A 176 25.55 -4.46 2.65
N MET A 177 24.95 -5.57 2.29
CA MET A 177 24.57 -5.80 0.90
C MET A 177 23.35 -4.94 0.57
N GLN A 178 23.47 -4.16 -0.49
CA GLN A 178 22.42 -3.27 -0.98
C GLN A 178 22.01 -3.65 -2.39
N LYS A 179 20.71 -3.54 -2.64
CA LYS A 179 20.13 -3.63 -3.97
C LYS A 179 20.08 -2.22 -4.58
N LEU A 180 20.61 -2.08 -5.77
CA LEU A 180 20.68 -0.82 -6.49
C LEU A 180 20.10 -0.99 -7.89
N LYS A 181 19.27 -0.04 -8.29
CA LYS A 181 18.64 -0.01 -9.61
C LYS A 181 18.77 1.41 -10.20
N ALA A 182 19.51 1.54 -11.28
CA ALA A 182 19.80 2.83 -11.90
C ALA A 182 18.55 3.59 -12.35
N SER A 183 17.49 2.88 -12.77
CA SER A 183 16.20 3.47 -13.16
C SER A 183 15.51 4.26 -12.05
N LEU A 184 15.89 4.07 -10.79
CA LEU A 184 15.38 4.85 -9.66
C LEU A 184 16.10 6.20 -9.49
N LYS A 185 16.74 6.71 -10.54
CA LYS A 185 17.50 7.96 -10.51
C LYS A 185 18.62 7.99 -9.45
N LEU A 186 19.19 6.83 -9.15
CA LEU A 186 20.32 6.68 -8.23
C LEU A 186 20.14 7.50 -6.95
N GLN A 187 19.00 7.32 -6.29
CA GLN A 187 18.67 8.03 -5.06
C GLN A 187 19.66 7.75 -3.95
N ASP A 188 19.78 8.67 -3.02
CA ASP A 188 20.59 8.47 -1.83
C ASP A 188 20.19 7.23 -1.07
N TYR A 189 21.16 6.63 -0.37
CA TYR A 189 20.91 5.44 0.42
C TYR A 189 19.82 5.67 1.46
N ASN A 190 18.82 4.80 1.42
CA ASN A 190 17.79 4.71 2.44
C ASN A 190 17.86 3.32 3.08
N PRO A 191 18.16 3.22 4.38
CA PRO A 191 18.31 1.92 5.05
C PRO A 191 17.06 1.03 4.96
N LYS A 192 15.88 1.63 4.81
CA LYS A 192 14.64 0.89 4.62
C LYS A 192 14.44 0.42 3.19
N ARG A 193 14.85 1.21 2.19
CA ARG A 193 14.69 0.87 0.77
C ARG A 193 15.81 -0.02 0.24
N ASP A 194 17.05 0.26 0.60
CA ASP A 194 18.23 -0.27 -0.10
C ASP A 194 18.90 -1.43 0.66
N PHE A 195 18.45 -1.74 1.87
CA PHE A 195 19.02 -2.81 2.68
C PHE A 195 18.59 -4.19 2.14
N ILE A 196 19.57 -5.08 1.91
CA ILE A 196 19.32 -6.48 1.55
C ILE A 196 19.75 -7.42 2.68
N SER A 197 20.99 -7.29 3.16
CA SER A 197 21.52 -8.10 4.26
C SER A 197 22.81 -7.49 4.81
N TRP A 198 23.22 -7.92 6.01
CA TRP A 198 24.56 -7.64 6.51
C TRP A 198 25.57 -8.46 5.70
N GLY A 199 26.46 -7.76 5.00
CA GLY A 199 27.57 -8.39 4.32
C GLY A 199 28.79 -8.40 5.22
N GLY A 200 29.40 -9.53 5.45
CA GLY A 200 30.74 -9.59 6.01
C GLY A 200 31.74 -9.22 4.93
N GLY A 201 32.29 -7.98 4.93
CA GLY A 201 33.39 -7.55 4.06
C GLY A 201 33.32 -8.00 2.60
N GLY A 202 32.11 -8.11 2.08
CA GLY A 202 31.79 -8.91 0.92
C GLY A 202 32.27 -8.29 -0.39
N ASP A 203 32.94 -9.09 -1.11
CA ASP A 203 33.52 -8.81 -2.40
C ASP A 203 32.55 -8.98 -3.56
N GLU A 204 31.31 -9.41 -3.32
CA GLU A 204 30.45 -9.89 -4.37
C GLU A 204 29.45 -8.84 -4.81
N VAL A 205 29.59 -8.41 -6.04
CA VAL A 205 28.50 -7.87 -6.83
C VAL A 205 27.63 -9.04 -7.26
N ARG A 206 26.43 -9.15 -6.71
CA ARG A 206 25.49 -10.18 -7.12
C ARG A 206 24.50 -9.59 -8.13
N ARG A 207 24.42 -10.19 -9.28
CA ARG A 207 23.30 -9.97 -10.20
C ARG A 207 22.13 -10.76 -9.66
N ILE A 208 20.97 -10.13 -9.60
CA ILE A 208 19.75 -10.80 -9.23
C ILE A 208 19.23 -11.48 -10.49
N SER A 209 19.50 -12.75 -10.60
CA SER A 209 18.99 -13.62 -11.67
C SER A 209 17.68 -14.27 -11.23
N GLY A 210 16.98 -14.90 -12.17
CA GLY A 210 15.69 -15.56 -11.93
C GLY A 210 15.66 -16.50 -10.74
N MET A 211 14.46 -16.81 -10.30
CA MET A 211 14.20 -17.66 -9.13
C MET A 211 13.74 -19.04 -9.59
N PRO A 212 14.35 -20.14 -9.13
CA PRO A 212 14.06 -21.48 -9.66
C PRO A 212 12.60 -21.95 -9.55
N GLY A 213 11.85 -21.45 -8.55
CA GLY A 213 10.46 -21.84 -8.36
C GLY A 213 9.44 -20.96 -9.09
N PHE A 214 9.90 -19.95 -9.81
CA PHE A 214 9.02 -18.99 -10.49
C PHE A 214 9.53 -18.73 -11.90
N ASP A 215 8.63 -18.75 -12.87
CA ASP A 215 8.96 -18.55 -14.29
C ASP A 215 9.21 -17.08 -14.61
N LYS A 216 8.52 -16.17 -13.91
CA LYS A 216 8.60 -14.74 -14.15
C LYS A 216 8.61 -13.96 -12.84
N LEU A 217 9.44 -12.94 -12.78
CA LEU A 217 9.39 -11.89 -11.77
C LEU A 217 8.94 -10.61 -12.44
N ALA A 218 7.83 -10.04 -12.00
CA ALA A 218 7.33 -8.74 -12.44
C ALA A 218 7.53 -7.70 -11.34
N PRO A 219 8.39 -6.70 -11.55
CA PRO A 219 8.46 -5.54 -10.67
C PRO A 219 7.15 -4.75 -10.75
N LEU A 220 6.59 -4.39 -9.60
CA LEU A 220 5.36 -3.61 -9.55
C LEU A 220 5.60 -2.09 -9.64
N GLY A 221 6.86 -1.65 -9.72
CA GLY A 221 7.22 -0.24 -9.80
C GLY A 221 6.89 0.57 -8.53
N LYS A 222 6.58 -0.11 -7.43
CA LYS A 222 6.10 0.51 -6.19
C LYS A 222 7.06 0.24 -5.04
N THR A 223 7.49 1.31 -4.40
CA THR A 223 8.31 1.26 -3.17
C THR A 223 7.55 1.92 -2.05
N ASP A 224 7.55 1.33 -0.88
CA ASP A 224 7.03 1.92 0.35
C ASP A 224 8.08 1.79 1.46
N ALA A 225 8.31 2.87 2.19
CA ALA A 225 9.24 2.87 3.32
C ALA A 225 8.66 2.22 4.58
N ASP A 226 7.36 1.99 4.63
CA ASP A 226 6.64 1.45 5.77
C ASP A 226 5.45 0.61 5.26
N ALA A 227 5.76 -0.49 4.59
CA ALA A 227 4.79 -1.45 4.09
C ALA A 227 4.00 -2.07 5.25
N GLN A 228 2.70 -2.26 5.09
CA GLN A 228 1.82 -2.79 6.12
C GLN A 228 1.17 -4.12 5.70
N SER A 229 0.35 -4.11 4.66
CA SER A 229 -0.36 -5.29 4.18
C SER A 229 -0.40 -5.39 2.66
N ALA A 230 -0.73 -6.57 2.17
CA ALA A 230 -0.99 -6.83 0.76
C ALA A 230 -2.23 -7.69 0.63
N SER A 231 -3.02 -7.45 -0.40
CA SER A 231 -4.12 -8.33 -0.81
C SER A 231 -4.18 -8.44 -2.32
N ALA A 232 -4.73 -9.55 -2.78
CA ALA A 232 -4.96 -9.80 -4.19
C ALA A 232 -6.40 -10.28 -4.37
N LEU A 233 -7.18 -9.55 -5.17
CA LEU A 233 -8.60 -9.83 -5.42
C LEU A 233 -9.05 -9.13 -6.71
N ASP A 234 -10.01 -9.71 -7.39
CA ASP A 234 -10.66 -9.11 -8.55
C ASP A 234 -11.60 -7.97 -8.10
N PHE A 235 -11.08 -6.74 -8.00
CA PHE A 235 -11.90 -5.62 -7.58
C PHE A 235 -12.63 -4.93 -8.73
N ASP A 236 -12.28 -5.15 -9.97
CA ASP A 236 -12.96 -4.53 -11.11
C ASP A 236 -13.98 -5.45 -11.81
N GLY A 237 -14.02 -6.72 -11.42
CA GLY A 237 -14.98 -7.71 -11.90
C GLY A 237 -14.62 -8.32 -13.25
N ASP A 238 -13.35 -8.21 -13.72
CA ASP A 238 -12.92 -8.74 -15.00
C ASP A 238 -12.47 -10.22 -14.95
N GLY A 239 -12.39 -10.79 -13.75
CA GLY A 239 -12.04 -12.18 -13.50
C GLY A 239 -10.55 -12.44 -13.30
N ARG A 240 -9.71 -11.40 -13.22
CA ARG A 240 -8.28 -11.47 -12.89
C ARG A 240 -8.06 -10.82 -11.53
N PRO A 241 -7.22 -11.40 -10.67
CA PRO A 241 -6.91 -10.77 -9.39
C PRO A 241 -6.08 -9.50 -9.59
N ASP A 242 -6.54 -8.41 -9.00
CA ASP A 242 -5.84 -7.14 -8.89
C ASP A 242 -5.03 -7.10 -7.58
N ILE A 243 -4.18 -6.10 -7.40
CA ILE A 243 -3.30 -6.01 -6.24
C ILE A 243 -3.58 -4.74 -5.44
N CYS A 244 -3.74 -4.87 -4.13
CA CYS A 244 -3.71 -3.77 -3.18
C CYS A 244 -2.46 -3.84 -2.32
N LEU A 245 -1.62 -2.82 -2.39
CA LEU A 245 -0.44 -2.63 -1.53
C LEU A 245 -0.73 -1.51 -0.54
N CYS A 246 -0.90 -1.87 0.73
CA CYS A 246 -1.18 -0.92 1.79
C CYS A 246 0.11 -0.60 2.56
N GLY A 247 0.47 0.67 2.61
CA GLY A 247 1.59 1.17 3.38
C GLY A 247 1.20 2.39 4.21
N ALA A 248 1.95 2.67 5.26
CA ALA A 248 1.65 3.78 6.16
C ALA A 248 1.75 5.17 5.49
N ASN A 249 2.45 5.26 4.37
CA ASN A 249 2.62 6.51 3.62
C ASN A 249 1.78 6.57 2.35
N LYS A 250 1.34 5.42 1.85
CA LYS A 250 0.61 5.31 0.58
C LYS A 250 -0.18 4.01 0.51
N VAL A 251 -1.39 4.07 -0.05
CA VAL A 251 -2.13 2.90 -0.55
C VAL A 251 -2.07 2.91 -2.06
N THR A 252 -1.74 1.78 -2.66
CA THR A 252 -1.63 1.62 -4.11
C THR A 252 -2.55 0.48 -4.54
N LEU A 253 -3.50 0.80 -5.42
CA LEU A 253 -4.29 -0.18 -6.12
C LEU A 253 -3.71 -0.36 -7.52
N LEU A 254 -3.52 -1.60 -7.92
CA LEU A 254 -2.96 -1.99 -9.20
C LEU A 254 -3.96 -2.91 -9.89
N LYS A 255 -4.64 -2.38 -10.90
CA LYS A 255 -5.47 -3.18 -11.79
C LYS A 255 -4.59 -4.00 -12.71
N GLN A 256 -4.90 -5.30 -12.84
CA GLN A 256 -4.22 -6.16 -13.78
C GLN A 256 -4.77 -5.98 -15.20
N GLU A 257 -3.87 -5.73 -16.14
CA GLU A 257 -4.14 -5.65 -17.57
C GLU A 257 -3.35 -6.75 -18.30
N ASP A 258 -3.61 -6.92 -19.60
CA ASP A 258 -2.94 -7.97 -20.38
C ASP A 258 -1.41 -7.87 -20.38
N ASP A 259 -0.88 -6.63 -20.33
CA ASP A 259 0.57 -6.36 -20.42
C ASP A 259 1.20 -5.97 -19.07
N GLY A 260 0.48 -6.10 -17.96
CA GLY A 260 1.01 -5.73 -16.64
C GLY A 260 -0.03 -5.13 -15.70
N PHE A 261 0.40 -4.17 -14.89
CA PHE A 261 -0.46 -3.55 -13.87
C PHE A 261 -0.55 -2.04 -14.08
N THR A 262 -1.76 -1.50 -13.96
CA THR A 262 -2.02 -0.06 -14.03
C THR A 262 -2.51 0.49 -12.68
N ASP A 263 -2.11 1.73 -12.37
CA ASP A 263 -2.53 2.40 -11.13
C ASP A 263 -4.01 2.78 -11.16
N VAL A 264 -4.73 2.44 -10.10
CA VAL A 264 -6.09 2.90 -9.85
C VAL A 264 -6.08 3.96 -8.75
N ALA A 265 -6.70 5.10 -9.02
CA ALA A 265 -6.73 6.22 -8.09
C ALA A 265 -7.82 6.05 -7.02
N LEU A 266 -7.48 6.36 -5.76
CA LEU A 266 -8.43 6.55 -4.67
C LEU A 266 -8.67 8.05 -4.48
N PRO A 267 -9.84 8.58 -4.87
CA PRO A 267 -10.12 10.01 -4.82
C PRO A 267 -9.98 10.56 -3.39
N GLY A 268 -9.28 11.69 -3.24
CA GLY A 268 -9.17 12.38 -1.96
C GLY A 268 -8.35 11.68 -0.87
N LEU A 269 -7.70 10.55 -1.16
CA LEU A 269 -6.80 9.90 -0.20
C LEU A 269 -5.49 10.69 -0.09
N VAL A 270 -5.19 11.11 1.13
CA VAL A 270 -3.91 11.73 1.47
C VAL A 270 -3.19 10.84 2.48
N GLY A 271 -1.98 10.40 2.14
CA GLY A 271 -1.19 9.49 2.96
C GLY A 271 -1.55 8.03 2.74
N GLY A 272 -1.24 7.19 3.71
CA GLY A 272 -1.47 5.76 3.65
C GLY A 272 -2.40 5.25 4.74
N ALA A 273 -2.40 3.93 4.92
CA ALA A 273 -3.21 3.25 5.91
C ALA A 273 -2.40 2.14 6.60
N ARG A 274 -2.92 1.63 7.71
CA ARG A 274 -2.36 0.49 8.43
C ARG A 274 -3.02 -0.83 8.06
N ALA A 275 -4.27 -0.74 7.58
CA ALA A 275 -5.02 -1.88 7.08
C ALA A 275 -5.85 -1.48 5.87
N ALA A 276 -6.00 -2.40 4.93
CA ALA A 276 -6.87 -2.31 3.76
C ALA A 276 -7.67 -3.63 3.67
N VAL A 277 -8.97 -3.58 3.92
CA VAL A 277 -9.83 -4.75 3.97
C VAL A 277 -11.07 -4.56 3.11
N TRP A 278 -11.58 -5.65 2.55
CA TRP A 278 -12.55 -5.64 1.48
C TRP A 278 -13.83 -6.39 1.85
N ALA A 279 -14.99 -5.80 1.58
CA ALA A 279 -16.28 -6.46 1.64
C ALA A 279 -17.32 -5.68 0.83
N ASP A 280 -18.38 -6.32 0.38
CA ASP A 280 -19.54 -5.67 -0.23
C ASP A 280 -20.39 -4.98 0.85
N ALA A 281 -19.98 -3.76 1.21
CA ALA A 281 -20.62 -3.00 2.31
C ALA A 281 -22.02 -2.52 1.94
N ASN A 282 -22.25 -2.20 0.66
CA ASN A 282 -23.49 -1.60 0.18
C ASN A 282 -24.47 -2.63 -0.45
N GLY A 283 -24.02 -3.88 -0.71
CA GLY A 283 -24.80 -4.97 -1.26
C GLY A 283 -25.01 -4.90 -2.77
N ASP A 284 -24.09 -4.32 -3.50
CA ASP A 284 -24.17 -4.24 -4.97
C ASP A 284 -23.42 -5.38 -5.68
N GLY A 285 -22.72 -6.23 -4.92
CA GLY A 285 -21.96 -7.38 -5.39
C GLY A 285 -20.52 -7.06 -5.78
N LEU A 286 -20.03 -5.84 -5.49
CA LEU A 286 -18.64 -5.43 -5.70
C LEU A 286 -17.94 -5.27 -4.35
N PRO A 287 -16.64 -5.63 -4.23
CA PRO A 287 -15.92 -5.44 -2.99
C PRO A 287 -15.57 -3.96 -2.79
N ASP A 288 -16.08 -3.37 -1.71
CA ASP A 288 -15.73 -2.03 -1.24
C ASP A 288 -14.47 -2.06 -0.40
N LEU A 289 -13.70 -0.97 -0.38
CA LEU A 289 -12.45 -0.86 0.34
C LEU A 289 -12.59 -0.04 1.62
N LEU A 290 -12.28 -0.67 2.75
CA LEU A 290 -12.16 0.01 4.04
C LEU A 290 -10.67 0.18 4.40
N LEU A 291 -10.29 1.41 4.71
CA LEU A 291 -8.93 1.75 5.15
C LEU A 291 -8.91 2.18 6.61
N ALA A 292 -8.01 1.57 7.38
CA ALA A 292 -7.66 2.03 8.73
C ALA A 292 -6.53 3.06 8.65
N THR A 293 -6.84 4.34 8.80
CA THR A 293 -5.85 5.41 8.65
C THR A 293 -5.46 6.04 9.99
N PRO A 294 -4.34 6.76 10.06
CA PRO A 294 -3.96 7.52 11.26
C PRO A 294 -4.96 8.61 11.65
N THR A 295 -5.88 8.98 10.76
CA THR A 295 -6.86 10.05 10.97
C THR A 295 -8.30 9.55 11.07
N GLY A 296 -8.54 8.24 11.00
CA GLY A 296 -9.87 7.62 11.10
C GLY A 296 -10.06 6.54 10.04
N LEU A 297 -11.22 5.90 10.06
CA LEU A 297 -11.63 5.00 8.98
C LEU A 297 -11.95 5.80 7.71
N LYS A 298 -11.66 5.21 6.56
CA LYS A 298 -12.12 5.68 5.26
C LYS A 298 -12.78 4.54 4.49
N LEU A 299 -13.94 4.84 3.93
CA LEU A 299 -14.71 3.88 3.13
C LEU A 299 -14.74 4.33 1.67
N TYR A 300 -14.24 3.50 0.79
CA TYR A 300 -14.29 3.67 -0.65
C TYR A 300 -15.27 2.68 -1.25
N VAL A 301 -16.40 3.19 -1.78
CA VAL A 301 -17.36 2.37 -2.50
C VAL A 301 -16.85 2.11 -3.91
N ASN A 302 -16.87 0.84 -4.28
CA ASN A 302 -16.48 0.37 -5.60
C ASN A 302 -17.62 0.61 -6.61
N LEU A 303 -17.33 1.27 -7.71
CA LEU A 303 -18.29 1.59 -8.77
C LEU A 303 -18.15 0.63 -9.98
N GLY A 304 -17.27 -0.39 -9.84
CA GLY A 304 -16.91 -1.30 -10.93
C GLY A 304 -15.87 -0.73 -11.88
N LYS A 305 -15.24 -1.61 -12.66
CA LYS A 305 -14.22 -1.28 -13.67
C LYS A 305 -13.04 -0.47 -13.13
N GLY A 306 -12.67 -0.72 -11.87
CA GLY A 306 -11.57 -0.04 -11.21
C GLY A 306 -11.86 1.40 -10.77
N ALA A 307 -13.12 1.84 -10.71
CA ALA A 307 -13.50 3.16 -10.22
C ALA A 307 -13.97 3.10 -8.76
N PHE A 308 -13.48 4.03 -7.93
CA PHE A 308 -13.84 4.13 -6.51
C PHE A 308 -14.34 5.52 -6.16
N ARG A 309 -15.26 5.59 -5.18
CA ARG A 309 -15.79 6.83 -4.63
C ARG A 309 -15.54 6.86 -3.12
N ASP A 310 -15.01 7.99 -2.60
CA ASP A 310 -14.90 8.22 -1.16
C ASP A 310 -16.31 8.47 -0.57
N ASP A 311 -16.84 7.48 0.11
CA ASP A 311 -18.11 7.52 0.85
C ASP A 311 -17.91 7.37 2.36
N THR A 312 -16.77 7.85 2.87
CA THR A 312 -16.45 7.91 4.31
C THR A 312 -17.57 8.57 5.14
N ARG A 313 -18.37 9.45 4.53
CA ARG A 313 -19.57 10.07 5.15
C ARG A 313 -20.65 9.06 5.55
N LEU A 314 -20.63 7.85 5.06
CA LEU A 314 -21.56 6.78 5.43
C LEU A 314 -21.21 6.15 6.79
N LEU A 315 -20.03 6.44 7.31
CA LEU A 315 -19.55 6.03 8.64
C LEU A 315 -19.93 7.07 9.70
N PRO A 316 -20.17 6.66 10.97
CA PRO A 316 -20.31 7.58 12.08
C PRO A 316 -19.10 8.49 12.20
N LYS A 317 -19.35 9.76 12.56
CA LYS A 317 -18.32 10.80 12.64
C LYS A 317 -17.17 10.43 13.60
N GLU A 318 -17.48 9.73 14.66
CA GLU A 318 -16.53 9.27 15.67
C GLU A 318 -15.54 8.24 15.10
N ALA A 319 -15.96 7.44 14.13
CA ALA A 319 -15.11 6.46 13.47
C ALA A 319 -14.20 7.10 12.41
N THR A 320 -14.55 8.26 11.90
CA THR A 320 -13.78 9.00 10.88
C THR A 320 -12.80 10.01 11.47
N ALA A 321 -12.63 9.98 12.79
CA ALA A 321 -11.70 10.85 13.52
C ALA A 321 -10.84 10.04 14.49
N GLY A 322 -9.55 10.35 14.55
CA GLY A 322 -8.60 9.68 15.43
C GLY A 322 -7.87 8.47 14.80
N SER A 323 -6.81 8.02 15.46
CA SER A 323 -5.93 6.99 14.92
C SER A 323 -6.56 5.60 15.01
N VAL A 324 -6.75 4.98 13.86
CA VAL A 324 -7.17 3.58 13.74
C VAL A 324 -5.93 2.72 13.45
N THR A 325 -5.80 1.62 14.18
CA THR A 325 -4.62 0.76 14.11
C THR A 325 -4.84 -0.53 13.32
N ALA A 326 -6.08 -1.04 13.30
CA ALA A 326 -6.48 -2.19 12.53
C ALA A 326 -7.99 -2.13 12.24
N ALA A 327 -8.43 -2.82 11.19
CA ALA A 327 -9.84 -3.00 10.85
C ALA A 327 -10.07 -4.39 10.26
N ALA A 328 -11.28 -4.90 10.42
CA ALA A 328 -11.73 -6.15 9.85
C ALA A 328 -13.24 -6.10 9.57
N TRP A 329 -13.69 -6.91 8.63
CA TRP A 329 -15.08 -7.12 8.33
C TRP A 329 -15.61 -8.38 9.04
N GLY A 330 -16.91 -8.43 9.33
CA GLY A 330 -17.61 -9.61 9.81
C GLY A 330 -19.10 -9.36 9.90
N ASP A 331 -19.90 -10.35 9.63
CA ASP A 331 -21.34 -10.32 9.94
C ASP A 331 -21.53 -10.84 11.37
N PHE A 332 -21.36 -9.94 12.35
CA PHE A 332 -21.30 -10.36 13.76
C PHE A 332 -22.67 -10.66 14.36
N ASP A 333 -23.74 -10.11 13.83
CA ASP A 333 -25.11 -10.38 14.31
C ASP A 333 -25.93 -11.32 13.43
N GLY A 334 -25.36 -11.80 12.34
CA GLY A 334 -25.96 -12.80 11.45
C GLY A 334 -27.09 -12.22 10.58
N ASP A 335 -27.10 -10.91 10.30
CA ASP A 335 -28.13 -10.26 9.49
C ASP A 335 -27.82 -10.27 7.98
N GLY A 336 -26.72 -10.89 7.58
CA GLY A 336 -26.28 -11.03 6.20
C GLY A 336 -25.57 -9.80 5.64
N LYS A 337 -25.19 -8.84 6.48
CA LYS A 337 -24.49 -7.61 6.07
C LYS A 337 -23.15 -7.51 6.79
N PRO A 338 -22.08 -7.15 6.09
CA PRO A 338 -20.79 -7.02 6.75
C PRO A 338 -20.75 -5.79 7.67
N ASP A 339 -20.42 -6.04 8.94
CA ASP A 339 -20.14 -5.05 9.97
C ASP A 339 -18.65 -4.71 9.98
N ILE A 340 -18.29 -3.61 10.61
CA ILE A 340 -16.89 -3.17 10.76
C ILE A 340 -16.46 -3.30 12.21
N LEU A 341 -15.45 -4.13 12.47
CA LEU A 341 -14.71 -4.12 13.72
C LEU A 341 -13.39 -3.37 13.51
N TYR A 342 -13.05 -2.41 14.38
CA TYR A 342 -11.81 -1.69 14.26
C TYR A 342 -11.16 -1.40 15.62
N ALA A 343 -9.83 -1.35 15.61
CA ALA A 343 -9.03 -1.03 16.77
C ALA A 343 -8.55 0.42 16.71
N THR A 344 -8.63 1.12 17.83
CA THR A 344 -8.10 2.48 17.96
C THR A 344 -6.85 2.48 18.83
N ALA A 345 -5.97 3.47 18.63
CA ALA A 345 -4.75 3.59 19.43
C ALA A 345 -5.00 3.81 20.92
N PHE A 346 -6.18 4.35 21.29
CA PHE A 346 -6.45 4.82 22.65
C PHE A 346 -7.73 4.25 23.28
N ASN A 347 -8.75 3.94 22.47
CA ASN A 347 -10.09 3.58 22.95
C ASN A 347 -10.44 2.10 22.72
N GLY A 348 -9.44 1.25 22.47
CA GLY A 348 -9.62 -0.20 22.27
C GLY A 348 -10.40 -0.54 21.01
N LEU A 349 -11.18 -1.62 21.07
CA LEU A 349 -12.00 -2.12 19.97
C LEU A 349 -13.33 -1.41 19.88
N ARG A 350 -13.80 -1.19 18.65
CA ARG A 350 -15.08 -0.59 18.32
C ARG A 350 -15.80 -1.41 17.25
N LEU A 351 -17.13 -1.49 17.35
CA LEU A 351 -17.98 -2.17 16.38
C LEU A 351 -18.95 -1.19 15.73
N LEU A 352 -18.99 -1.18 14.42
CA LEU A 352 -20.01 -0.49 13.64
C LEU A 352 -20.88 -1.51 12.95
N LYS A 353 -22.18 -1.54 13.30
CA LYS A 353 -23.17 -2.38 12.60
C LYS A 353 -23.57 -1.78 11.27
N ASN A 354 -23.65 -2.60 10.25
CA ASN A 354 -24.26 -2.25 8.98
C ASN A 354 -25.78 -2.17 9.10
N VAL A 355 -26.32 -0.97 9.11
CA VAL A 355 -27.75 -0.69 9.26
C VAL A 355 -28.45 -0.45 7.93
N ARG A 356 -27.84 -0.89 6.82
CA ARG A 356 -28.40 -0.77 5.49
C ARG A 356 -29.84 -1.30 5.45
N LYS A 357 -30.77 -0.46 5.00
CA LYS A 357 -32.13 -0.89 4.70
C LYS A 357 -32.15 -1.55 3.33
N THR A 358 -32.71 -2.74 3.25
CA THR A 358 -32.96 -3.39 1.96
C THR A 358 -34.11 -2.61 1.28
N GLU A 359 -33.81 -1.57 0.52
CA GLU A 359 -34.81 -0.92 -0.31
C GLU A 359 -35.00 -1.74 -1.58
N VAL A 360 -36.23 -2.22 -1.78
CA VAL A 360 -36.67 -2.65 -3.12
C VAL A 360 -36.69 -1.39 -3.98
N ALA A 361 -35.66 -1.17 -4.77
CA ALA A 361 -35.60 -0.02 -5.66
C ALA A 361 -36.68 -0.15 -6.72
N VAL A 362 -37.76 0.62 -6.57
CA VAL A 362 -38.68 0.88 -7.68
C VAL A 362 -37.88 1.65 -8.73
N LYS A 363 -37.43 0.94 -9.78
CA LYS A 363 -36.69 1.57 -10.90
C LYS A 363 -37.60 2.61 -11.55
N MET A 364 -37.31 3.86 -11.30
CA MET A 364 -37.91 4.98 -12.02
C MET A 364 -37.40 4.95 -13.48
N ALA A 365 -38.28 5.14 -14.44
CA ALA A 365 -37.85 5.31 -15.83
C ALA A 365 -36.88 6.52 -15.94
N PRO A 366 -35.75 6.40 -16.65
CA PRO A 366 -34.78 7.48 -16.74
C PRO A 366 -35.44 8.78 -17.19
N PRO A 367 -35.29 9.89 -16.48
CA PRO A 367 -35.82 11.18 -16.87
C PRO A 367 -35.02 11.75 -18.04
N LYS A 368 -35.60 12.69 -18.78
CA LYS A 368 -34.88 13.45 -19.81
C LYS A 368 -34.23 14.68 -19.19
N PHE A 369 -32.97 14.86 -19.47
CA PHE A 369 -32.20 16.01 -19.00
C PHE A 369 -32.10 17.07 -20.11
N GLY A 370 -32.51 18.29 -19.82
CA GLY A 370 -32.31 19.44 -20.68
C GLY A 370 -30.87 19.93 -20.75
N PRO A 371 -30.55 20.92 -21.56
CA PRO A 371 -29.20 21.49 -21.63
C PRO A 371 -28.84 22.23 -20.36
N TRP A 372 -27.56 22.29 -20.09
CA TRP A 372 -27.02 23.10 -19.01
C TRP A 372 -26.98 24.58 -19.36
N HIS A 373 -27.28 25.42 -18.39
CA HIS A 373 -27.06 26.86 -18.42
C HIS A 373 -26.19 27.26 -17.24
N ALA A 374 -25.24 28.15 -17.45
CA ALA A 374 -24.36 28.67 -16.44
C ALA A 374 -24.48 30.17 -16.28
N ILE A 375 -24.38 30.68 -15.06
CA ILE A 375 -24.31 32.10 -14.75
C ILE A 375 -23.29 32.38 -13.66
N GLY A 376 -22.53 33.42 -13.81
CA GLY A 376 -21.55 33.94 -12.87
C GLY A 376 -20.51 34.81 -13.58
N PRO A 377 -19.47 35.23 -12.86
CA PRO A 377 -19.16 34.93 -11.44
C PRO A 377 -19.95 35.84 -10.47
N PHE A 378 -20.33 35.27 -9.32
CA PHE A 378 -20.83 36.04 -8.16
C PHE A 378 -19.77 36.03 -7.08
N ARG A 379 -19.71 37.15 -6.28
CA ARG A 379 -18.71 37.22 -5.22
C ARG A 379 -19.18 38.13 -4.11
N HIS A 380 -19.10 37.64 -2.87
CA HIS A 380 -19.28 38.48 -1.68
C HIS A 380 -18.05 39.37 -1.46
N MET A 381 -18.28 40.66 -1.33
CA MET A 381 -17.23 41.63 -1.06
C MET A 381 -17.53 42.32 0.29
N PRO A 382 -16.53 42.59 1.11
CA PRO A 382 -15.10 42.43 0.90
C PRO A 382 -14.56 40.99 1.20
N GLU A 383 -15.42 40.05 1.61
CA GLU A 383 -15.04 38.73 2.11
C GLU A 383 -15.33 37.58 1.06
N PRO A 384 -14.46 37.36 0.08
CA PRO A 384 -14.67 36.38 -0.97
C PRO A 384 -14.84 34.92 -0.45
N ALA A 385 -14.27 34.62 0.71
CA ALA A 385 -14.37 33.30 1.32
C ALA A 385 -15.79 32.94 1.78
N LYS A 386 -16.66 33.94 1.98
CA LYS A 386 -18.07 33.74 2.36
C LYS A 386 -19.00 33.42 1.22
N ASN A 387 -18.50 33.18 0.00
CA ASN A 387 -19.36 32.95 -1.15
C ASN A 387 -20.29 31.74 -0.99
N PHE A 388 -19.89 30.72 -0.23
CA PHE A 388 -20.73 29.55 0.03
C PHE A 388 -21.98 29.91 0.82
N ASP A 389 -21.83 30.67 1.90
CA ASP A 389 -22.93 31.05 2.80
C ASP A 389 -23.75 32.25 2.32
N THR A 390 -23.24 32.98 1.31
CA THR A 390 -23.93 34.18 0.79
C THR A 390 -24.96 33.76 -0.25
N PRO A 391 -26.26 34.04 -0.05
CA PRO A 391 -27.26 33.85 -1.06
C PRO A 391 -27.12 34.88 -2.18
N PHE A 392 -26.96 34.42 -3.42
CA PHE A 392 -26.98 35.27 -4.61
C PHE A 392 -28.33 35.17 -5.35
N ALA A 393 -28.58 36.07 -6.27
CA ALA A 393 -29.86 36.18 -6.96
C ALA A 393 -30.43 34.86 -7.51
N PRO A 394 -29.67 33.96 -8.16
CA PRO A 394 -30.24 32.72 -8.67
C PRO A 394 -30.89 31.81 -7.65
N GLU A 395 -30.36 31.71 -6.42
CA GLU A 395 -30.94 30.85 -5.38
C GLU A 395 -32.04 31.49 -4.55
N THR A 396 -32.29 32.79 -4.74
CA THR A 396 -33.37 33.53 -4.07
C THR A 396 -34.61 33.66 -4.90
N GLU A 397 -34.56 33.27 -6.15
CA GLU A 397 -35.68 33.35 -7.08
C GLU A 397 -36.58 32.11 -7.00
N LYS A 398 -37.90 32.34 -6.97
CA LYS A 398 -38.88 31.23 -6.98
C LYS A 398 -38.88 30.44 -8.29
N VAL A 399 -38.60 31.12 -9.40
CA VAL A 399 -38.53 30.55 -10.75
C VAL A 399 -37.31 31.14 -11.43
N ILE A 400 -36.49 30.30 -12.01
CA ILE A 400 -35.31 30.75 -12.78
C ILE A 400 -35.74 31.28 -14.13
N ASP A 401 -35.52 32.57 -14.38
CA ASP A 401 -35.69 33.16 -15.69
C ASP A 401 -34.36 33.27 -16.44
N LEU A 402 -34.13 32.41 -17.42
CA LEU A 402 -32.91 32.36 -18.22
C LEU A 402 -32.64 33.63 -19.03
N LYS A 403 -33.61 34.52 -19.20
CA LYS A 403 -33.45 35.78 -19.92
C LYS A 403 -33.09 36.96 -19.03
N LYS A 404 -33.19 36.78 -17.74
CA LYS A 404 -32.93 37.83 -16.74
C LYS A 404 -31.43 38.09 -16.61
N THR A 405 -31.11 39.41 -16.50
CA THR A 405 -29.75 39.88 -16.17
C THR A 405 -29.62 40.09 -14.69
N HIS A 406 -28.51 39.64 -14.11
CA HIS A 406 -28.19 39.78 -12.69
C HIS A 406 -26.90 40.58 -12.47
N LYS A 407 -26.70 41.12 -11.30
CA LYS A 407 -25.46 41.73 -10.90
C LYS A 407 -24.52 40.69 -10.32
N GLY A 408 -23.40 40.48 -10.97
CA GLY A 408 -22.34 39.57 -10.55
C GLY A 408 -21.22 40.26 -9.80
N LYS A 409 -20.02 39.67 -9.87
CA LYS A 409 -18.79 40.18 -9.25
C LYS A 409 -18.52 41.63 -9.71
N ARG A 410 -18.29 42.56 -8.73
CA ARG A 410 -18.03 44.00 -9.00
C ARG A 410 -19.20 44.71 -9.75
N ASP A 411 -20.42 44.34 -9.45
CA ASP A 411 -21.63 44.85 -10.11
C ASP A 411 -21.69 44.72 -11.63
N THR A 412 -20.90 43.80 -12.19
CA THR A 412 -20.97 43.52 -13.63
C THR A 412 -22.26 42.80 -13.96
N ASP A 413 -22.83 43.10 -15.12
CA ASP A 413 -24.01 42.38 -15.62
C ASP A 413 -23.61 40.98 -16.06
N VAL A 414 -24.29 39.97 -15.50
CA VAL A 414 -24.13 38.56 -15.84
C VAL A 414 -25.48 37.99 -16.32
N LYS A 415 -25.41 37.09 -17.28
CA LYS A 415 -26.58 36.44 -17.89
C LYS A 415 -26.36 34.93 -17.95
N TRP A 416 -27.45 34.20 -17.99
CA TRP A 416 -27.44 32.77 -18.23
C TRP A 416 -26.93 32.47 -19.66
N GLU A 417 -25.96 31.58 -19.74
CA GLU A 417 -25.39 31.10 -21.00
C GLU A 417 -25.57 29.59 -21.11
N ALA A 418 -26.07 29.15 -22.25
CA ALA A 418 -26.11 27.71 -22.55
C ALA A 418 -24.69 27.13 -22.61
N LYS A 419 -24.50 25.97 -22.02
CA LYS A 419 -23.20 25.27 -21.97
C LYS A 419 -23.34 23.84 -22.46
N GLU A 420 -22.41 23.43 -23.29
CA GLU A 420 -22.25 22.03 -23.69
C GLU A 420 -21.42 21.31 -22.66
N PHE A 421 -22.09 20.77 -21.65
CA PHE A 421 -21.46 19.93 -20.59
C PHE A 421 -22.02 18.52 -20.74
N PRO A 422 -21.27 17.64 -21.45
CA PRO A 422 -21.62 16.21 -21.51
C PRO A 422 -21.72 15.58 -20.13
N ASP A 423 -22.81 14.83 -19.92
CA ASP A 423 -22.96 14.04 -18.69
C ASP A 423 -21.88 12.95 -18.61
N ALA A 424 -21.52 12.50 -17.41
CA ALA A 424 -20.48 11.53 -17.14
C ALA A 424 -19.05 11.94 -17.56
N GLN A 425 -18.80 13.23 -17.73
CA GLN A 425 -17.47 13.78 -18.01
C GLN A 425 -17.18 14.96 -17.07
N VAL A 426 -15.89 15.21 -16.81
CA VAL A 426 -15.44 16.40 -16.08
C VAL A 426 -15.42 17.58 -17.04
N ASN A 427 -16.27 18.56 -16.79
CA ASN A 427 -16.46 19.74 -17.64
C ASN A 427 -15.84 20.97 -16.99
N PRO A 428 -14.82 21.61 -17.57
CA PRO A 428 -14.20 22.80 -17.00
C PRO A 428 -15.15 24.00 -17.08
N LEU A 429 -15.16 24.79 -16.00
CA LEU A 429 -16.00 26.00 -15.88
C LEU A 429 -15.19 27.29 -16.14
N GLN A 430 -14.37 27.30 -17.18
CA GLN A 430 -13.64 28.51 -17.60
C GLN A 430 -14.57 29.50 -18.34
N PRO A 431 -14.46 30.81 -18.15
CA PRO A 431 -13.42 31.62 -17.49
C PRO A 431 -13.91 32.42 -16.25
N TYR A 432 -14.66 31.84 -15.35
CA TYR A 432 -15.35 32.59 -14.28
C TYR A 432 -14.45 33.13 -13.15
N GLY A 433 -13.14 32.86 -13.17
CA GLY A 433 -12.16 33.37 -12.20
C GLY A 433 -12.25 32.76 -10.81
N GLY A 434 -11.17 32.88 -10.01
CA GLY A 434 -11.06 32.32 -8.66
C GLY A 434 -11.85 33.08 -7.59
N ASN A 435 -12.09 32.41 -6.46
CA ASN A 435 -12.79 32.94 -5.31
C ASN A 435 -14.17 33.52 -5.60
N CYS A 436 -15.03 32.76 -6.29
CA CYS A 436 -16.39 33.17 -6.65
C CYS A 436 -17.36 31.98 -6.65
N ALA A 437 -18.65 32.30 -6.74
CA ALA A 437 -19.72 31.34 -6.97
C ALA A 437 -20.18 31.38 -8.42
N THR A 438 -20.48 30.20 -8.96
CA THR A 438 -21.07 29.97 -10.27
C THR A 438 -22.34 29.14 -10.09
N TYR A 439 -23.40 29.47 -10.78
CA TYR A 439 -24.61 28.67 -10.77
C TYR A 439 -24.78 27.94 -12.08
N LEU A 440 -25.22 26.70 -12.02
CA LEU A 440 -25.62 25.88 -13.13
C LEU A 440 -27.09 25.54 -12.97
N TYR A 441 -27.83 25.54 -14.09
CA TYR A 441 -29.25 25.23 -14.13
C TYR A 441 -29.55 24.30 -15.30
N ARG A 442 -30.45 23.33 -15.08
CA ARG A 442 -31.08 22.54 -16.18
C ARG A 442 -32.47 22.09 -15.75
N GLU A 443 -33.33 21.87 -16.76
CA GLU A 443 -34.64 21.22 -16.59
C GLU A 443 -34.48 19.70 -16.65
N ILE A 444 -35.25 19.00 -15.82
CA ILE A 444 -35.36 17.54 -15.82
C ILE A 444 -36.83 17.18 -16.05
N GLU A 445 -37.13 16.44 -17.11
CA GLU A 445 -38.47 15.97 -17.41
C GLU A 445 -38.65 14.51 -16.98
N ALA A 446 -39.49 14.27 -15.99
CA ALA A 446 -39.77 12.96 -15.41
C ALA A 446 -41.13 12.44 -15.90
N ALA A 447 -41.18 11.16 -16.24
CA ALA A 447 -42.43 10.50 -16.70
C ALA A 447 -43.40 10.22 -15.55
N GLN A 448 -42.88 10.14 -14.30
CA GLN A 448 -43.62 9.82 -13.07
C GLN A 448 -42.97 10.50 -11.89
N ASP A 449 -43.69 10.57 -10.76
CA ASP A 449 -43.09 10.94 -9.47
C ASP A 449 -42.10 9.84 -9.00
N GLY A 450 -40.99 10.23 -8.39
CA GLY A 450 -40.04 9.26 -7.83
C GLY A 450 -38.68 9.84 -7.53
N ASP A 451 -37.84 9.01 -6.92
CA ASP A 451 -36.45 9.35 -6.62
C ASP A 451 -35.54 8.90 -7.77
N PHE A 452 -34.67 9.79 -8.22
CA PHE A 452 -33.69 9.49 -9.27
C PHE A 452 -32.25 9.77 -8.80
N GLY A 453 -31.38 8.77 -8.94
CA GLY A 453 -29.99 8.87 -8.54
C GLY A 453 -29.13 9.67 -9.52
N VAL A 454 -28.36 10.63 -9.00
CA VAL A 454 -27.34 11.38 -9.74
C VAL A 454 -26.07 11.50 -8.92
N THR A 455 -24.96 11.75 -9.59
CA THR A 455 -23.69 12.02 -8.96
C THR A 455 -23.12 13.36 -9.40
N PHE A 456 -22.36 13.99 -8.51
CA PHE A 456 -21.61 15.20 -8.78
C PHE A 456 -20.13 15.01 -8.45
N GLY A 457 -19.25 15.64 -9.23
CA GLY A 457 -17.83 15.81 -8.92
C GLY A 457 -17.46 17.28 -9.03
N THR A 458 -16.83 17.85 -8.00
CA THR A 458 -16.46 19.26 -7.97
C THR A 458 -15.14 19.50 -7.27
N GLY A 459 -14.35 20.47 -7.71
CA GLY A 459 -13.12 20.92 -7.06
C GLY A 459 -13.34 21.89 -5.90
N GLY A 460 -14.58 22.22 -5.58
CA GLY A 460 -14.95 23.17 -4.55
C GLY A 460 -16.27 22.81 -3.88
N SER A 461 -16.82 23.77 -3.15
CA SER A 461 -18.10 23.60 -2.43
C SER A 461 -19.26 23.42 -3.38
N LEU A 462 -20.21 22.57 -3.01
CA LEU A 462 -21.39 22.21 -3.78
C LEU A 462 -22.66 22.48 -2.99
N THR A 463 -23.65 23.18 -3.61
CA THR A 463 -25.03 23.24 -3.09
C THR A 463 -25.99 22.91 -4.23
N VAL A 464 -26.99 22.08 -3.95
CA VAL A 464 -27.96 21.60 -4.95
C VAL A 464 -29.39 21.85 -4.47
N TRP A 465 -30.22 22.36 -5.36
CA TRP A 465 -31.67 22.54 -5.18
C TRP A 465 -32.45 21.79 -6.26
N VAL A 466 -33.56 21.18 -5.87
CA VAL A 466 -34.55 20.60 -6.78
C VAL A 466 -35.88 21.30 -6.55
N ASN A 467 -36.46 21.90 -7.59
CA ASN A 467 -37.71 22.62 -7.50
C ASN A 467 -37.71 23.71 -6.41
N GLY A 468 -36.58 24.34 -6.17
CA GLY A 468 -36.39 25.38 -5.12
C GLY A 468 -36.12 24.84 -3.72
N GLU A 469 -36.22 23.56 -3.49
CA GLU A 469 -35.84 22.91 -2.22
C GLU A 469 -34.35 22.56 -2.23
N LYS A 470 -33.61 22.97 -1.15
CA LYS A 470 -32.20 22.63 -0.98
C LYS A 470 -32.07 21.18 -0.55
N VAL A 471 -31.49 20.35 -1.42
CA VAL A 471 -31.34 18.90 -1.19
C VAL A 471 -29.93 18.52 -0.76
N HIS A 472 -28.93 19.39 -0.98
CA HIS A 472 -27.55 19.14 -0.58
C HIS A 472 -26.77 20.43 -0.39
N ALA A 473 -25.82 20.44 0.55
CA ALA A 473 -24.82 21.49 0.73
C ALA A 473 -23.57 20.94 1.40
N GLU A 474 -22.43 21.06 0.73
CA GLU A 474 -21.11 20.68 1.27
C GLU A 474 -20.08 21.76 0.96
N ASN A 475 -19.29 22.13 1.99
CA ASN A 475 -18.23 23.13 1.86
C ASN A 475 -16.88 22.43 1.96
N VAL A 476 -16.33 22.03 0.81
CA VAL A 476 -15.10 21.25 0.71
C VAL A 476 -14.16 21.87 -0.32
N ALA A 477 -12.86 21.62 -0.15
CA ALA A 477 -11.84 21.89 -1.15
C ALA A 477 -11.13 20.58 -1.45
N ARG A 478 -11.27 20.10 -2.69
CA ARG A 478 -10.70 18.83 -3.16
C ARG A 478 -10.39 18.91 -4.65
N PRO A 479 -9.52 18.05 -5.21
CA PRO A 479 -9.41 17.90 -6.66
C PRO A 479 -10.75 17.44 -7.26
N VAL A 480 -11.05 17.91 -8.48
CA VAL A 480 -12.23 17.44 -9.20
C VAL A 480 -12.04 15.98 -9.59
N ALA A 481 -13.03 15.16 -9.31
CA ALA A 481 -13.09 13.77 -9.78
C ALA A 481 -14.55 13.39 -10.11
N PRO A 482 -14.79 12.39 -10.95
CA PRO A 482 -16.13 11.84 -11.16
C PRO A 482 -16.76 11.34 -9.86
N ASP A 483 -18.08 11.40 -9.78
CA ASP A 483 -18.94 10.71 -8.81
C ASP A 483 -18.61 10.94 -7.33
N GLN A 484 -18.04 12.09 -6.97
CA GLN A 484 -17.63 12.42 -5.59
C GLN A 484 -18.78 12.57 -4.61
N THR A 485 -19.96 12.96 -5.10
CA THR A 485 -21.17 13.22 -4.29
C THR A 485 -22.38 12.60 -4.93
N GLY A 486 -22.96 11.54 -4.34
CA GLY A 486 -24.18 10.91 -4.82
C GLY A 486 -25.42 11.52 -4.16
N LEU A 487 -26.46 11.82 -4.95
CA LEU A 487 -27.71 12.41 -4.48
C LEU A 487 -28.92 11.69 -5.05
N LYS A 488 -30.02 11.63 -4.27
CA LYS A 488 -31.37 11.30 -4.75
C LYS A 488 -32.13 12.60 -5.03
N LEU A 489 -32.50 12.81 -6.26
CA LEU A 489 -33.38 13.93 -6.65
C LEU A 489 -34.82 13.45 -6.56
N LYS A 490 -35.63 14.05 -5.69
CA LYS A 490 -37.10 13.84 -5.64
C LYS A 490 -37.75 14.57 -6.81
N LEU A 491 -38.04 13.84 -7.85
CA LEU A 491 -38.64 14.40 -9.06
C LEU A 491 -40.15 14.24 -9.05
N LYS A 492 -40.88 15.27 -9.55
CA LYS A 492 -42.30 15.24 -9.83
C LYS A 492 -42.51 14.89 -11.27
N LYS A 493 -43.64 14.25 -11.60
CA LYS A 493 -44.06 14.04 -12.99
C LYS A 493 -44.09 15.34 -13.72
N GLY A 494 -43.46 15.39 -14.89
CA GLY A 494 -43.31 16.61 -15.72
C GLY A 494 -41.97 17.28 -15.48
N LYS A 495 -41.95 18.61 -15.61
CA LYS A 495 -40.71 19.41 -15.53
C LYS A 495 -40.31 19.69 -14.10
N ASN A 496 -39.03 19.47 -13.83
CA ASN A 496 -38.36 19.79 -12.58
C ASN A 496 -37.16 20.71 -12.84
N ALA A 497 -36.89 21.60 -11.89
CA ALA A 497 -35.78 22.54 -11.94
C ALA A 497 -34.62 22.05 -11.08
N LEU A 498 -33.45 21.79 -11.68
CA LEU A 498 -32.22 21.51 -10.98
C LEU A 498 -31.33 22.77 -11.01
N LEU A 499 -31.06 23.33 -9.84
CA LEU A 499 -30.11 24.44 -9.65
C LEU A 499 -28.92 23.95 -8.82
N VAL A 500 -27.71 24.29 -9.27
CA VAL A 500 -26.45 23.92 -8.62
C VAL A 500 -25.61 25.17 -8.41
N LYS A 501 -25.10 25.38 -7.20
CA LYS A 501 -24.13 26.41 -6.87
C LYS A 501 -22.77 25.77 -6.62
N LEU A 502 -21.76 26.27 -7.27
CA LEU A 502 -20.37 25.86 -7.12
C LEU A 502 -19.57 27.04 -6.59
N CYS A 503 -18.87 26.85 -5.46
CA CYS A 503 -17.92 27.84 -4.94
C CYS A 503 -16.52 27.23 -5.00
N HIS A 504 -15.60 27.98 -5.61
CA HIS A 504 -14.22 27.51 -5.77
C HIS A 504 -13.22 28.63 -5.44
N GLY A 505 -12.02 28.21 -5.01
CA GLY A 505 -10.88 29.09 -4.77
C GLY A 505 -10.11 29.43 -6.05
N GLU A 506 -8.79 29.44 -5.98
CA GLU A 506 -7.91 29.72 -7.14
C GLU A 506 -7.52 28.45 -7.93
N GLY A 507 -7.97 27.27 -7.48
CA GLY A 507 -7.69 25.99 -8.14
C GLY A 507 -8.59 25.70 -9.35
N GLU A 508 -8.55 24.46 -9.80
CA GLU A 508 -9.40 23.95 -10.88
C GLU A 508 -10.87 24.15 -10.58
N ASN A 509 -11.59 24.73 -11.55
CA ASN A 509 -13.02 24.91 -11.50
C ASN A 509 -13.68 24.04 -12.57
N ALA A 510 -14.28 22.95 -12.16
CA ALA A 510 -14.97 22.03 -13.07
C ALA A 510 -16.11 21.32 -12.36
N ILE A 511 -17.02 20.73 -13.15
CA ILE A 511 -18.13 19.90 -12.68
C ILE A 511 -18.15 18.58 -13.43
N HIS A 512 -18.40 17.50 -12.71
CA HIS A 512 -18.88 16.23 -13.24
C HIS A 512 -20.33 16.05 -12.82
N PHE A 513 -21.17 15.55 -13.72
CA PHE A 513 -22.55 15.16 -13.44
C PHE A 513 -22.82 13.78 -14.05
N GLY A 514 -23.10 12.81 -13.20
CA GLY A 514 -23.42 11.44 -13.59
C GLY A 514 -24.90 11.12 -13.38
N THR A 515 -25.46 10.27 -14.24
CA THR A 515 -26.84 9.79 -14.15
C THR A 515 -26.89 8.28 -14.06
N GLY A 516 -27.90 7.73 -13.37
CA GLY A 516 -28.10 6.28 -13.25
C GLY A 516 -27.27 5.61 -12.16
N ALA A 517 -26.56 6.38 -11.34
CA ALA A 517 -26.00 5.85 -10.11
C ALA A 517 -27.12 5.39 -9.18
N THR A 518 -26.96 4.23 -8.56
CA THR A 518 -27.81 3.83 -7.43
C THR A 518 -27.56 4.85 -6.34
N ALA A 519 -28.50 5.77 -6.13
CA ALA A 519 -28.31 6.84 -5.16
C ALA A 519 -28.34 6.22 -3.78
N VAL A 520 -27.18 6.14 -3.14
CA VAL A 520 -27.09 5.84 -1.73
C VAL A 520 -27.69 7.02 -0.96
N SER A 521 -28.73 6.79 -0.20
CA SER A 521 -29.30 7.82 0.68
C SER A 521 -28.20 8.32 1.62
N ILE A 522 -28.24 9.60 2.04
CA ILE A 522 -27.31 10.19 3.02
C ILE A 522 -27.51 9.58 4.43
N GLU A 523 -28.36 8.59 4.59
CA GLU A 523 -28.46 7.82 5.83
C GLU A 523 -27.15 7.09 6.06
N LEU A 524 -26.63 7.16 7.29
CA LEU A 524 -25.45 6.40 7.70
C LEU A 524 -25.66 4.93 7.33
N LEU A 525 -24.69 4.37 6.63
CA LEU A 525 -24.70 2.93 6.32
C LEU A 525 -24.33 2.13 7.57
N PHE A 526 -23.61 2.74 8.51
CA PHE A 526 -23.13 2.11 9.72
C PHE A 526 -23.54 2.89 10.96
N ALA A 527 -23.82 2.17 12.07
CA ALA A 527 -24.12 2.73 13.38
C ALA A 527 -23.18 2.13 14.44
N ASP A 528 -22.71 2.95 15.39
CA ASP A 528 -21.88 2.46 16.50
C ASP A 528 -22.72 1.54 17.40
N ALA A 529 -22.25 0.32 17.59
CA ALA A 529 -22.83 -0.70 18.45
C ALA A 529 -21.87 -1.14 19.58
N SER A 530 -20.74 -0.47 19.74
CA SER A 530 -19.64 -0.89 20.62
C SER A 530 -20.08 -1.18 22.05
N GLU A 531 -20.84 -0.26 22.67
CA GLU A 531 -21.32 -0.45 24.06
C GLU A 531 -22.31 -1.58 24.19
N ALA A 532 -23.26 -1.69 23.27
CA ALA A 532 -24.26 -2.76 23.25
C ALA A 532 -23.61 -4.14 23.13
N TRP A 533 -22.44 -4.22 22.48
CA TRP A 533 -21.67 -5.43 22.28
C TRP A 533 -20.57 -5.67 23.32
N GLY A 534 -20.52 -4.85 24.39
CA GLY A 534 -19.57 -5.02 25.48
C GLY A 534 -18.14 -4.57 25.17
N LEU A 535 -17.96 -3.74 24.14
CA LEU A 535 -16.66 -3.19 23.70
C LEU A 535 -16.41 -1.76 24.19
N GLY A 536 -17.31 -1.15 24.99
CA GLY A 536 -17.15 0.19 25.53
C GLY A 536 -16.05 0.35 26.57
N GLU A 537 -15.87 1.57 27.12
CA GLU A 537 -14.80 1.91 28.07
C GLU A 537 -14.78 1.04 29.35
N ALA A 538 -15.93 0.58 29.80
CA ALA A 538 -16.07 -0.37 30.90
C ALA A 538 -15.94 -1.83 30.48
N GLY A 539 -15.77 -2.09 29.19
CA GLY A 539 -15.74 -3.41 28.62
C GLY A 539 -14.34 -3.99 28.43
N ILE A 540 -14.29 -5.11 27.76
CA ILE A 540 -13.14 -5.99 27.56
C ILE A 540 -11.94 -5.26 26.91
N ALA A 541 -12.18 -4.20 26.19
CA ALA A 541 -11.22 -3.64 25.23
C ALA A 541 -10.79 -2.19 25.54
N GLY A 542 -11.28 -1.55 26.59
CA GLY A 542 -10.98 -0.13 26.88
C GLY A 542 -9.52 0.19 27.20
N THR A 543 -8.74 -0.81 27.62
CA THR A 543 -7.33 -0.65 27.99
C THR A 543 -6.35 -1.34 27.05
N VAL A 544 -6.83 -2.05 26.04
CA VAL A 544 -6.02 -2.92 25.19
C VAL A 544 -5.63 -2.22 23.92
N LYS A 545 -4.34 -2.05 23.73
CA LYS A 545 -3.76 -1.52 22.46
C LYS A 545 -3.35 -2.69 21.59
N GLY A 546 -3.78 -2.70 20.34
CA GLY A 546 -3.37 -3.70 19.37
C GLY A 546 -3.38 -3.12 17.96
N ASP A 547 -2.61 -3.74 17.10
CA ASP A 547 -2.43 -3.36 15.71
C ASP A 547 -2.72 -4.51 14.73
N SER A 548 -3.35 -5.57 15.22
CA SER A 548 -3.78 -6.69 14.37
C SER A 548 -5.14 -7.24 14.79
N LEU A 549 -5.97 -7.54 13.81
CA LEU A 549 -7.27 -8.17 13.95
C LEU A 549 -7.36 -9.32 12.95
N ALA A 550 -7.82 -10.48 13.41
CA ALA A 550 -8.24 -11.56 12.54
C ALA A 550 -9.66 -12.00 12.93
N VAL A 551 -10.51 -12.25 11.96
CA VAL A 551 -11.92 -12.58 12.15
C VAL A 551 -12.23 -13.88 11.45
N ALA A 552 -12.68 -14.86 12.22
CA ALA A 552 -13.07 -16.20 11.76
C ALA A 552 -14.02 -16.85 12.75
N ASP A 553 -14.84 -17.79 12.31
CA ASP A 553 -15.62 -18.69 13.18
C ASP A 553 -14.66 -19.74 13.77
N LEU A 554 -14.16 -19.50 14.99
CA LEU A 554 -13.11 -20.31 15.61
C LEU A 554 -13.65 -21.58 16.30
N ASP A 555 -14.94 -21.67 16.60
CA ASP A 555 -15.53 -22.84 17.23
C ASP A 555 -16.65 -23.50 16.40
N ASN A 556 -16.80 -23.05 15.15
CA ASN A 556 -17.76 -23.57 14.19
C ASN A 556 -19.25 -23.43 14.64
N ASP A 557 -19.56 -22.36 15.40
CA ASP A 557 -20.95 -22.07 15.82
C ASP A 557 -21.72 -21.21 14.80
N GLY A 558 -21.10 -20.85 13.70
CA GLY A 558 -21.64 -20.03 12.60
C GLY A 558 -21.53 -18.53 12.82
N LYS A 559 -20.83 -18.08 13.87
CA LYS A 559 -20.63 -16.66 14.17
C LYS A 559 -19.15 -16.33 14.14
N PRO A 560 -18.75 -15.27 13.43
CA PRO A 560 -17.35 -14.89 13.38
C PRO A 560 -16.87 -14.38 14.74
N ASP A 561 -15.80 -15.00 15.24
CA ASP A 561 -15.07 -14.62 16.45
C ASP A 561 -13.90 -13.70 16.09
N VAL A 562 -13.25 -13.15 17.11
CA VAL A 562 -12.16 -12.19 16.92
C VAL A 562 -10.89 -12.62 17.63
N LEU A 563 -9.81 -12.74 16.89
CA LEU A 563 -8.47 -12.79 17.45
C LEU A 563 -7.86 -11.39 17.39
N PHE A 564 -7.55 -10.83 18.54
CA PHE A 564 -6.99 -9.51 18.68
C PHE A 564 -5.55 -9.58 19.17
N GLY A 565 -4.61 -9.09 18.37
CA GLY A 565 -3.17 -9.15 18.63
C GLY A 565 -2.68 -8.13 19.65
N ALA A 566 -3.37 -7.99 20.77
CA ALA A 566 -2.94 -7.15 21.88
C ALA A 566 -2.12 -7.96 22.87
N GLY A 567 -0.84 -7.83 22.78
CA GLY A 567 0.05 -8.47 23.75
C GLY A 567 0.17 -9.99 23.58
N THR A 568 -0.73 -10.78 24.14
CA THR A 568 -0.63 -12.25 24.21
C THR A 568 -1.65 -12.99 23.34
N GLY A 569 -2.35 -12.30 22.43
CA GLY A 569 -3.42 -12.92 21.62
C GLY A 569 -4.71 -13.08 22.41
N MET A 570 -5.56 -12.06 22.37
CA MET A 570 -6.88 -12.11 23.00
C MET A 570 -7.89 -12.69 22.03
N VAL A 571 -8.69 -13.64 22.49
CA VAL A 571 -9.80 -14.19 21.72
C VAL A 571 -11.12 -13.68 22.30
N LEU A 572 -11.94 -13.09 21.45
CA LEU A 572 -13.29 -12.66 21.77
C LEU A 572 -14.26 -13.59 21.07
N LYS A 573 -15.00 -14.38 21.86
CA LYS A 573 -16.08 -15.19 21.35
C LYS A 573 -17.31 -14.34 21.08
N ASN A 574 -17.89 -14.52 19.90
CA ASN A 574 -19.14 -13.90 19.49
C ASN A 574 -20.35 -14.72 19.96
N LEU A 575 -21.21 -14.12 20.77
CA LEU A 575 -22.46 -14.76 21.23
C LEU A 575 -23.67 -14.36 20.37
N GLY A 576 -23.45 -13.63 19.25
CA GLY A 576 -24.50 -13.12 18.37
C GLY A 576 -25.15 -11.81 18.83
N THR A 577 -24.91 -11.39 20.05
CA THR A 577 -25.42 -10.14 20.64
C THR A 577 -24.38 -9.38 21.44
N LYS A 578 -23.26 -10.00 21.75
CA LYS A 578 -22.12 -9.41 22.46
C LYS A 578 -20.88 -10.28 22.31
N PHE A 579 -19.72 -9.68 22.53
CA PHE A 579 -18.47 -10.38 22.68
C PHE A 579 -18.16 -10.72 24.13
N VAL A 580 -17.47 -11.84 24.33
CA VAL A 580 -16.90 -12.23 25.63
C VAL A 580 -15.46 -12.64 25.46
N LEU A 581 -14.60 -12.24 26.39
CA LEU A 581 -13.20 -12.64 26.42
C LEU A 581 -13.07 -14.10 26.84
N VAL A 582 -12.30 -14.88 26.08
CA VAL A 582 -12.07 -16.29 26.32
C VAL A 582 -10.58 -16.55 26.48
N ASP A 583 -10.19 -17.32 27.49
CA ASP A 583 -8.85 -17.89 27.57
C ASP A 583 -8.76 -19.10 26.62
N ALA A 584 -8.21 -18.86 25.44
CA ALA A 584 -8.07 -19.88 24.41
C ALA A 584 -6.75 -20.69 24.51
N GLY A 585 -5.89 -20.40 25.49
CA GLY A 585 -4.57 -21.04 25.61
C GLY A 585 -3.53 -20.50 24.62
N ILE A 586 -3.80 -19.38 23.98
CA ILE A 586 -2.89 -18.74 23.01
C ILE A 586 -1.93 -17.81 23.77
N SER A 587 -0.62 -18.01 23.59
CA SER A 587 0.40 -17.14 24.18
C SER A 587 1.59 -16.97 23.25
N TYR A 588 1.92 -15.71 22.94
CA TYR A 588 3.08 -15.35 22.14
C TYR A 588 3.64 -13.98 22.57
N LYS A 589 4.85 -13.64 22.10
CA LYS A 589 5.42 -12.32 22.42
C LYS A 589 4.68 -11.22 21.66
N PRO A 590 4.32 -10.12 22.35
CA PRO A 590 3.73 -8.98 21.65
C PRO A 590 4.69 -8.39 20.64
N GLY A 591 4.15 -7.92 19.53
CA GLY A 591 4.92 -7.32 18.43
C GLY A 591 4.02 -6.85 17.30
N LYS A 592 4.61 -6.12 16.37
CA LYS A 592 3.93 -5.73 15.12
C LYS A 592 3.88 -6.90 14.15
N VAL A 593 3.17 -7.94 14.50
CA VAL A 593 3.03 -9.17 13.71
C VAL A 593 1.56 -9.44 13.46
N GLY A 594 1.26 -10.02 12.31
CA GLY A 594 -0.08 -10.47 11.95
C GLY A 594 -0.19 -11.98 12.09
N PRO A 595 -1.08 -12.49 12.94
CA PRO A 595 -1.41 -13.91 12.94
C PRO A 595 -2.07 -14.29 11.61
N ALA A 596 -1.71 -15.44 11.05
CA ALA A 596 -2.29 -15.97 9.82
C ALA A 596 -3.16 -17.18 10.14
N LEU A 597 -4.41 -17.15 9.68
CA LEU A 597 -5.42 -18.16 9.93
C LEU A 597 -5.47 -19.18 8.79
N CYS A 598 -5.59 -20.47 9.12
CA CYS A 598 -5.79 -21.55 8.16
C CYS A 598 -6.15 -22.82 8.91
N ASP A 599 -6.97 -23.67 8.35
CA ASP A 599 -7.07 -25.06 8.75
C ASP A 599 -5.94 -25.84 8.04
N PHE A 600 -4.79 -25.99 8.73
CA PHE A 600 -3.59 -26.58 8.10
C PHE A 600 -3.59 -28.10 8.12
N ASP A 601 -4.35 -28.75 9.00
CA ASP A 601 -4.40 -30.21 9.12
C ASP A 601 -5.69 -30.85 8.57
N GLY A 602 -6.62 -30.01 8.08
CA GLY A 602 -7.84 -30.46 7.41
C GLY A 602 -8.92 -30.99 8.34
N ASP A 603 -8.87 -30.63 9.64
CA ASP A 603 -9.82 -31.17 10.63
C ASP A 603 -11.14 -30.37 10.73
N GLY A 604 -11.26 -29.27 10.00
CA GLY A 604 -12.44 -28.43 9.97
C GLY A 604 -12.41 -27.25 10.94
N LEU A 605 -11.34 -27.09 11.69
CA LEU A 605 -11.17 -26.01 12.66
C LEU A 605 -10.08 -25.05 12.17
N VAL A 606 -10.28 -23.77 12.38
CA VAL A 606 -9.31 -22.76 11.95
C VAL A 606 -8.16 -22.68 12.95
N ASP A 607 -6.97 -22.96 12.49
CA ASP A 607 -5.72 -22.90 13.23
C ASP A 607 -5.04 -21.53 13.10
N LEU A 608 -3.93 -21.35 13.85
CA LEU A 608 -3.27 -20.06 13.96
C LEU A 608 -1.75 -20.20 13.82
N PHE A 609 -1.16 -19.49 12.87
CA PHE A 609 0.28 -19.24 12.82
C PHE A 609 0.59 -17.81 13.24
N VAL A 610 1.58 -17.63 14.12
CA VAL A 610 2.03 -16.32 14.60
C VAL A 610 3.51 -16.13 14.31
N PRO A 611 3.86 -15.22 13.37
CA PRO A 611 5.25 -14.86 13.13
C PRO A 611 5.88 -14.21 14.38
N GLN A 612 7.17 -14.44 14.63
CA GLN A 612 7.90 -13.85 15.75
C GLN A 612 9.23 -13.28 15.26
N PRO A 613 9.42 -11.95 15.31
CA PRO A 613 10.66 -11.32 14.82
C PRO A 613 11.92 -11.72 15.61
N ASP A 614 11.76 -11.96 16.90
CA ASP A 614 12.86 -12.17 17.85
C ASP A 614 12.78 -13.55 18.52
N GLY A 615 12.36 -14.58 17.81
CA GLY A 615 12.24 -15.91 18.40
C GLY A 615 11.72 -16.96 17.42
N ALA A 616 11.35 -18.12 17.96
CA ALA A 616 10.64 -19.12 17.20
C ALA A 616 9.19 -18.66 16.95
N CYS A 617 8.72 -18.74 15.71
CA CYS A 617 7.32 -18.54 15.38
C CYS A 617 6.45 -19.53 16.18
N LYS A 618 5.16 -19.27 16.24
CA LYS A 618 4.20 -20.12 16.95
C LYS A 618 3.17 -20.70 15.98
N LEU A 619 2.92 -22.00 16.12
CA LEU A 619 1.83 -22.69 15.46
C LEU A 619 0.90 -23.25 16.52
N PHE A 620 -0.34 -22.80 16.49
CA PHE A 620 -1.38 -23.25 17.42
C PHE A 620 -2.43 -24.03 16.64
N ARG A 621 -2.65 -25.28 17.05
CA ARG A 621 -3.72 -26.12 16.56
C ARG A 621 -4.99 -25.84 17.35
N ASN A 622 -6.09 -25.63 16.65
CA ASN A 622 -7.42 -25.53 17.25
C ASN A 622 -7.92 -26.90 17.69
N LEU A 623 -8.40 -27.01 18.91
CA LEU A 623 -8.93 -28.25 19.50
C LEU A 623 -10.46 -28.22 19.60
N GLY A 624 -11.09 -27.21 19.03
CA GLY A 624 -12.52 -26.92 19.22
C GLY A 624 -12.84 -26.28 20.56
N ASN A 625 -14.09 -25.83 20.73
CA ASN A 625 -14.56 -25.17 21.94
C ASN A 625 -13.69 -23.99 22.41
N MET A 626 -13.19 -23.20 21.48
CA MET A 626 -12.30 -22.05 21.73
C MET A 626 -10.98 -22.39 22.45
N LYS A 627 -10.44 -23.59 22.23
CA LYS A 627 -9.17 -24.04 22.83
C LYS A 627 -8.13 -24.32 21.76
N PHE A 628 -6.91 -23.84 22.03
CA PHE A 628 -5.76 -24.03 21.13
C PHE A 628 -4.60 -24.70 21.88
N ALA A 629 -3.82 -25.48 21.15
CA ALA A 629 -2.60 -26.10 21.64
C ALA A 629 -1.39 -25.60 20.86
N ASP A 630 -0.33 -25.18 21.55
CA ASP A 630 0.96 -24.88 20.91
C ASP A 630 1.60 -26.18 20.40
N VAL A 631 1.62 -26.37 19.09
CA VAL A 631 2.21 -27.53 18.41
C VAL A 631 3.55 -27.20 17.74
N THR A 632 4.09 -26.00 17.95
CA THR A 632 5.31 -25.50 17.32
C THR A 632 6.48 -26.49 17.38
N ALA A 633 6.73 -27.10 18.54
CA ALA A 633 7.85 -28.03 18.72
C ALA A 633 7.73 -29.31 17.86
N LYS A 634 6.51 -29.62 17.37
CA LYS A 634 6.23 -30.78 16.52
C LYS A 634 6.10 -30.45 15.05
N ALA A 635 6.17 -29.15 14.70
CA ALA A 635 5.91 -28.66 13.34
C ALA A 635 7.12 -28.81 12.38
N GLY A 636 8.10 -29.64 12.68
CA GLY A 636 9.25 -29.90 11.79
C GLY A 636 10.18 -28.69 11.66
N ASP A 637 10.53 -28.33 10.44
CA ASP A 637 11.41 -27.16 10.19
C ASP A 637 10.77 -25.83 10.60
N LEU A 638 9.44 -25.71 10.62
CA LEU A 638 8.72 -24.53 11.07
C LEU A 638 8.95 -24.23 12.56
N GLY A 639 9.20 -25.25 13.37
CA GLY A 639 9.49 -25.09 14.80
C GLY A 639 10.85 -24.45 15.11
N LYS A 640 11.71 -24.22 14.09
CA LYS A 640 13.00 -23.60 14.25
C LYS A 640 12.88 -22.07 14.36
N ASN A 641 13.88 -21.41 14.94
CA ASN A 641 13.95 -19.95 14.93
C ASN A 641 14.25 -19.47 13.51
N LEU A 642 13.31 -18.77 12.91
CA LEU A 642 13.42 -18.28 11.52
C LEU A 642 14.12 -16.92 11.44
N GLY A 643 14.19 -16.17 12.54
CA GLY A 643 14.70 -14.81 12.62
C GLY A 643 13.89 -13.80 11.80
N HIS A 644 13.56 -12.66 12.38
CA HIS A 644 12.93 -11.53 11.66
C HIS A 644 11.61 -11.82 10.92
N ALA A 645 10.88 -12.86 11.29
CA ALA A 645 9.57 -13.18 10.74
C ALA A 645 8.52 -12.14 11.17
N VAL A 646 7.80 -11.52 10.23
CA VAL A 646 6.87 -10.42 10.51
C VAL A 646 5.47 -10.64 9.97
N GLY A 647 5.30 -11.48 8.96
CA GLY A 647 4.02 -11.82 8.36
C GLY A 647 4.03 -13.23 7.82
N ALA A 648 2.86 -13.69 7.38
CA ALA A 648 2.70 -14.99 6.76
C ALA A 648 1.51 -14.98 5.79
N ALA A 649 1.52 -15.91 4.84
CA ALA A 649 0.40 -16.16 3.96
C ALA A 649 0.27 -17.68 3.74
N TRP A 650 -0.95 -18.17 3.78
CA TRP A 650 -1.27 -19.56 3.49
C TRP A 650 -1.75 -19.75 2.05
N GLY A 651 -1.38 -20.86 1.43
CA GLY A 651 -1.84 -21.21 0.10
C GLY A 651 -1.25 -22.55 -0.36
N ASP A 652 -2.02 -23.34 -1.07
CA ASP A 652 -1.57 -24.58 -1.68
C ASP A 652 -0.72 -24.26 -2.93
N PHE A 653 0.56 -24.00 -2.71
CA PHE A 653 1.47 -23.52 -3.76
C PHE A 653 1.92 -24.62 -4.71
N ASP A 654 2.07 -25.85 -4.23
CA ASP A 654 2.48 -26.97 -5.07
C ASP A 654 1.30 -27.82 -5.59
N ASN A 655 0.07 -27.36 -5.31
CA ASN A 655 -1.18 -28.00 -5.76
C ASN A 655 -1.31 -29.47 -5.31
N ASP A 656 -0.93 -29.78 -4.06
CA ASP A 656 -1.10 -31.13 -3.49
C ASP A 656 -2.32 -31.29 -2.59
N GLY A 657 -3.18 -30.25 -2.52
CA GLY A 657 -4.41 -30.23 -1.74
C GLY A 657 -4.22 -29.83 -0.28
N LYS A 658 -3.02 -29.43 0.12
CA LYS A 658 -2.71 -29.00 1.50
C LYS A 658 -2.19 -27.56 1.49
N PRO A 659 -2.66 -26.73 2.42
CA PRO A 659 -2.17 -25.36 2.47
C PRO A 659 -0.72 -25.32 2.95
N ASP A 660 0.16 -24.72 2.13
CA ASP A 660 1.54 -24.41 2.46
C ASP A 660 1.65 -23.05 3.12
N LEU A 661 2.80 -22.78 3.76
CA LEU A 661 3.01 -21.54 4.49
C LEU A 661 4.19 -20.73 3.92
N LEU A 662 3.91 -19.51 3.51
CA LEU A 662 4.93 -18.49 3.29
C LEU A 662 5.11 -17.66 4.56
N VAL A 663 6.34 -17.50 5.02
CA VAL A 663 6.70 -16.59 6.11
C VAL A 663 7.52 -15.45 5.56
N THR A 664 7.04 -14.23 5.74
CA THR A 664 7.73 -13.02 5.31
C THR A 664 8.71 -12.54 6.36
N CYS A 665 9.88 -12.10 5.93
CA CYS A 665 10.96 -11.69 6.80
C CYS A 665 11.49 -10.30 6.46
N LEU A 666 11.70 -9.47 7.52
CA LEU A 666 12.50 -8.27 7.43
C LEU A 666 13.96 -8.61 7.75
N LYS A 667 14.91 -8.07 6.99
CA LYS A 667 16.36 -8.30 7.18
C LYS A 667 16.81 -9.77 7.03
N GLY A 668 15.95 -10.60 6.47
CA GLY A 668 16.20 -12.01 6.21
C GLY A 668 15.51 -12.45 4.90
N THR A 669 15.82 -13.65 4.43
CA THR A 669 15.12 -14.23 3.28
C THR A 669 13.75 -14.73 3.69
N ASN A 670 12.76 -14.53 2.82
CA ASN A 670 11.45 -15.14 3.00
C ASN A 670 11.56 -16.66 3.05
N LYS A 671 10.63 -17.29 3.76
CA LYS A 671 10.62 -18.73 3.95
C LYS A 671 9.36 -19.35 3.34
N TYR A 672 9.54 -20.45 2.64
CA TYR A 672 8.44 -21.26 2.14
C TYR A 672 8.52 -22.66 2.77
N PHE A 673 7.44 -23.02 3.44
CA PHE A 673 7.28 -24.29 4.11
C PHE A 673 6.21 -25.12 3.43
N LYS A 674 6.62 -26.26 2.88
CA LYS A 674 5.69 -27.26 2.36
C LYS A 674 5.03 -28.01 3.51
N ASN A 675 3.70 -28.10 3.49
CA ASN A 675 2.92 -28.93 4.39
C ASN A 675 3.06 -30.42 4.01
N ASN A 676 3.57 -31.24 4.92
CA ASN A 676 3.74 -32.67 4.68
C ASN A 676 2.44 -33.46 4.91
N GLY A 677 1.38 -32.87 5.49
CA GLY A 677 0.08 -33.48 5.76
C GLY A 677 0.04 -34.36 7.00
N ASP A 678 1.09 -34.35 7.79
CA ASP A 678 1.19 -35.07 9.06
C ASP A 678 1.37 -34.12 10.28
N GLY A 679 1.06 -32.85 10.09
CA GLY A 679 1.27 -31.79 11.06
C GLY A 679 2.70 -31.24 11.08
N THR A 680 3.59 -31.71 10.20
CA THR A 680 4.96 -31.20 10.04
C THR A 680 5.12 -30.42 8.76
N PHE A 681 6.14 -29.53 8.75
CA PHE A 681 6.46 -28.67 7.61
C PHE A 681 7.95 -28.79 7.24
N SER A 682 8.23 -28.80 5.94
CA SER A 682 9.58 -28.85 5.39
C SER A 682 9.98 -27.51 4.77
N ASP A 683 11.13 -26.93 5.15
CA ASP A 683 11.67 -25.71 4.51
C ASP A 683 12.10 -26.01 3.06
N LYS A 684 11.36 -25.46 2.10
CA LYS A 684 11.65 -25.54 0.66
C LYS A 684 12.06 -24.20 0.05
N SER A 685 12.39 -23.22 0.88
CA SER A 685 12.75 -21.85 0.44
C SER A 685 13.86 -21.82 -0.61
N ALA A 686 14.87 -22.71 -0.46
CA ALA A 686 15.96 -22.81 -1.43
C ALA A 686 15.51 -23.42 -2.76
N ALA A 687 14.59 -24.39 -2.72
CA ALA A 687 14.09 -25.08 -3.90
C ALA A 687 13.27 -24.13 -4.80
N VAL A 688 12.54 -23.19 -4.22
CA VAL A 688 11.77 -22.18 -4.97
C VAL A 688 12.54 -20.87 -5.20
N GLY A 689 13.80 -20.77 -4.73
CA GLY A 689 14.66 -19.61 -4.97
C GLY A 689 14.47 -18.44 -3.99
N LEU A 690 13.56 -18.52 -3.01
CA LEU A 690 13.31 -17.46 -2.04
C LEU A 690 14.50 -17.20 -1.09
N SER A 691 15.39 -18.17 -0.91
CA SER A 691 16.62 -18.03 -0.13
C SER A 691 17.73 -17.25 -0.85
N GLN A 692 17.58 -16.94 -2.13
CA GLN A 692 18.63 -16.28 -2.93
C GLN A 692 18.66 -14.75 -2.70
N LYS A 693 17.59 -14.15 -2.16
CA LYS A 693 17.43 -12.72 -2.07
C LYS A 693 16.68 -12.32 -0.80
N VAL A 694 17.12 -11.24 -0.16
CA VAL A 694 16.38 -10.56 0.91
C VAL A 694 15.50 -9.49 0.30
N TYR A 695 14.20 -9.71 0.35
CA TYR A 695 13.20 -8.75 -0.17
C TYR A 695 12.77 -7.70 0.85
N ASN A 696 13.06 -7.89 2.13
CA ASN A 696 12.48 -7.09 3.21
C ASN A 696 10.95 -7.07 3.16
N THR A 697 10.37 -8.24 3.00
CA THR A 697 8.93 -8.36 2.83
C THR A 697 8.22 -8.17 4.15
N GLN A 698 7.30 -7.23 4.19
CA GLN A 698 6.43 -7.00 5.33
C GLN A 698 5.17 -7.84 5.25
N ALA A 699 4.57 -7.94 4.08
CA ALA A 699 3.35 -8.68 3.82
C ALA A 699 3.41 -9.36 2.45
N ALA A 700 2.65 -10.43 2.31
CA ALA A 700 2.53 -11.16 1.05
C ALA A 700 1.08 -11.65 0.86
N ALA A 701 0.72 -11.90 -0.38
CA ALA A 701 -0.53 -12.54 -0.75
C ALA A 701 -0.29 -13.59 -1.84
N PHE A 702 -0.97 -14.72 -1.74
CA PHE A 702 -1.08 -15.69 -2.81
C PHE A 702 -2.32 -15.40 -3.66
N ALA A 703 -2.21 -15.48 -4.97
CA ALA A 703 -3.30 -15.45 -5.93
C ALA A 703 -2.84 -16.09 -7.24
N ASP A 704 -3.75 -16.62 -8.02
CA ASP A 704 -3.49 -17.08 -9.39
C ASP A 704 -3.69 -15.89 -10.33
N LEU A 705 -2.65 -15.02 -10.42
CA LEU A 705 -2.72 -13.75 -11.15
C LEU A 705 -2.91 -13.94 -12.65
N ASN A 706 -2.31 -14.99 -13.22
CA ASN A 706 -2.35 -15.24 -14.65
C ASN A 706 -3.39 -16.29 -15.07
N ASN A 707 -4.21 -16.79 -14.14
CA ASN A 707 -5.23 -17.82 -14.34
C ASN A 707 -4.68 -19.12 -14.95
N ASP A 708 -3.42 -19.49 -14.66
CA ASP A 708 -2.81 -20.72 -15.15
C ASP A 708 -3.05 -21.92 -14.21
N GLY A 709 -3.71 -21.68 -13.09
CA GLY A 709 -4.07 -22.69 -12.10
C GLY A 709 -3.01 -22.94 -11.04
N ARG A 710 -1.92 -22.17 -11.01
CA ARG A 710 -0.93 -22.16 -9.95
C ARG A 710 -0.98 -20.84 -9.18
N LEU A 711 -0.72 -20.89 -7.89
CA LEU A 711 -0.61 -19.67 -7.11
C LEU A 711 0.65 -18.91 -7.47
N ASP A 712 0.48 -17.62 -7.68
CA ASP A 712 1.52 -16.63 -7.78
C ASP A 712 1.69 -15.95 -6.41
N LEU A 713 2.74 -15.18 -6.26
CA LEU A 713 3.08 -14.57 -5.00
C LEU A 713 3.31 -13.06 -5.15
N VAL A 714 2.52 -12.26 -4.46
CA VAL A 714 2.73 -10.83 -4.32
C VAL A 714 3.54 -10.57 -3.06
N LEU A 715 4.66 -9.88 -3.18
CA LEU A 715 5.52 -9.47 -2.07
C LEU A 715 5.48 -7.95 -1.91
N HIS A 716 4.93 -7.47 -0.80
CA HIS A 716 4.97 -6.06 -0.42
C HIS A 716 6.20 -5.80 0.45
N ASN A 717 7.19 -5.14 -0.13
CA ASN A 717 8.52 -5.01 0.42
C ASN A 717 8.72 -3.64 1.08
N GLU A 718 9.21 -3.64 2.32
CA GLU A 718 9.57 -2.41 3.02
C GLU A 718 10.89 -1.86 2.47
N GLY A 719 10.85 -0.63 1.97
CA GLY A 719 12.01 0.08 1.46
C GLY A 719 12.62 -0.49 0.19
N GLN A 720 12.01 -1.47 -0.42
CA GLN A 720 12.40 -2.06 -1.71
C GLN A 720 11.18 -2.08 -2.65
N GLU A 721 11.44 -2.30 -3.93
CA GLU A 721 10.38 -2.48 -4.90
C GLU A 721 9.56 -3.74 -4.60
N SER A 722 8.24 -3.57 -4.53
CA SER A 722 7.31 -4.70 -4.43
C SER A 722 7.25 -5.47 -5.74
N VAL A 723 7.04 -6.78 -5.67
CA VAL A 723 7.12 -7.66 -6.84
C VAL A 723 5.99 -8.68 -6.85
N ALA A 724 5.57 -9.06 -8.06
CA ALA A 724 4.81 -10.27 -8.29
C ALA A 724 5.74 -11.35 -8.85
N LEU A 725 5.68 -12.54 -8.28
CA LEU A 725 6.42 -13.72 -8.71
C LEU A 725 5.41 -14.72 -9.28
N PHE A 726 5.50 -14.99 -10.57
CA PHE A 726 4.59 -15.90 -11.26
C PHE A 726 5.12 -17.33 -11.17
N GLY A 727 4.31 -18.23 -10.61
CA GLY A 727 4.56 -19.65 -10.65
C GLY A 727 4.51 -20.18 -12.08
N GLY A 728 5.21 -21.26 -12.37
CA GLY A 728 5.04 -21.95 -13.65
C GLY A 728 3.71 -22.71 -13.69
N PRO A 729 3.24 -23.12 -14.87
CA PRO A 729 1.95 -23.78 -15.02
C PRO A 729 1.86 -25.02 -14.12
N ALA A 730 0.72 -25.20 -13.49
CA ALA A 730 0.46 -26.34 -12.64
C ALA A 730 0.61 -27.66 -13.40
N ASP A 731 1.25 -28.66 -12.79
CA ASP A 731 1.20 -30.03 -13.32
C ASP A 731 -0.21 -30.62 -13.11
N ALA A 732 -1.08 -30.36 -14.07
CA ALA A 732 -2.47 -30.84 -14.08
C ALA A 732 -2.60 -32.37 -14.17
N SER A 733 -1.49 -33.13 -14.09
CA SER A 733 -1.52 -34.59 -14.24
C SER A 733 -2.22 -35.29 -13.06
N LYS A 734 -2.30 -34.68 -11.90
CA LYS A 734 -2.81 -35.27 -10.66
C LYS A 734 -3.96 -34.50 -10.04
N TRP A 735 -3.84 -33.19 -9.89
CA TRP A 735 -4.74 -32.32 -9.14
C TRP A 735 -5.09 -31.08 -9.97
N THR A 736 -6.34 -30.68 -9.90
CA THR A 736 -6.83 -29.53 -10.67
C THR A 736 -7.37 -28.45 -9.72
N PRO A 737 -6.93 -27.22 -9.86
CA PRO A 737 -7.46 -26.10 -9.09
C PRO A 737 -8.88 -25.72 -9.55
N ILE A 738 -9.75 -25.50 -8.57
CA ILE A 738 -11.07 -24.91 -8.76
C ILE A 738 -11.15 -23.63 -7.94
N THR A 739 -11.68 -22.57 -8.53
CA THR A 739 -12.00 -21.32 -7.82
C THR A 739 -13.49 -21.19 -7.69
N VAL A 740 -13.99 -21.03 -6.47
CA VAL A 740 -15.42 -20.94 -6.19
C VAL A 740 -15.84 -19.48 -6.19
N LYS A 741 -16.71 -19.12 -7.13
CA LYS A 741 -17.39 -17.83 -7.13
C LYS A 741 -18.60 -17.91 -6.23
N LEU A 742 -18.61 -17.08 -5.20
CA LEU A 742 -19.67 -17.03 -4.20
C LEU A 742 -20.97 -16.44 -4.78
N PRO A 743 -22.14 -16.75 -4.16
CA PRO A 743 -23.40 -16.10 -4.51
C PRO A 743 -23.32 -14.58 -4.39
N LYS A 744 -24.09 -13.84 -5.20
CA LYS A 744 -24.12 -12.37 -5.10
C LYS A 744 -24.74 -11.86 -3.80
N GLU A 745 -25.64 -12.64 -3.19
CA GLU A 745 -26.30 -12.28 -1.95
C GLU A 745 -25.77 -13.11 -0.80
N ASN A 746 -25.55 -12.48 0.35
CA ASN A 746 -25.06 -13.12 1.57
C ASN A 746 -23.70 -13.83 1.39
N ALA A 747 -22.88 -13.34 0.45
CA ALA A 747 -21.52 -13.77 0.24
C ALA A 747 -20.57 -12.77 0.91
N GLY A 748 -19.63 -13.26 1.69
CA GLY A 748 -18.67 -12.40 2.36
C GLY A 748 -17.97 -13.10 3.50
N VAL A 749 -17.38 -12.32 4.36
CA VAL A 749 -16.68 -12.78 5.55
C VAL A 749 -17.60 -13.61 6.43
N GLY A 750 -17.13 -14.80 6.84
CA GLY A 750 -17.92 -15.77 7.58
C GLY A 750 -18.59 -16.86 6.73
N CYS A 751 -18.64 -16.67 5.38
CA CYS A 751 -19.09 -17.76 4.50
C CYS A 751 -18.17 -18.97 4.61
N ARG A 752 -18.78 -20.14 4.63
CA ARG A 752 -18.07 -21.42 4.63
C ARG A 752 -18.28 -22.13 3.29
N VAL A 753 -17.21 -22.64 2.73
CA VAL A 753 -17.27 -23.46 1.51
C VAL A 753 -16.77 -24.87 1.83
N VAL A 754 -17.57 -25.86 1.48
CA VAL A 754 -17.27 -27.29 1.68
C VAL A 754 -17.35 -28.01 0.34
N VAL A 755 -16.35 -28.82 0.03
CA VAL A 755 -16.34 -29.68 -1.14
C VAL A 755 -16.51 -31.13 -0.67
N LYS A 756 -17.49 -31.81 -1.26
CA LYS A 756 -17.83 -33.19 -0.91
C LYS A 756 -17.61 -34.12 -2.10
N SER A 757 -17.12 -35.33 -1.84
CA SER A 757 -17.14 -36.45 -2.76
C SER A 757 -18.09 -37.50 -2.20
N GLY A 758 -19.28 -37.65 -2.79
CA GLY A 758 -20.37 -38.40 -2.19
C GLY A 758 -20.81 -37.81 -0.85
N THR A 759 -20.64 -38.54 0.25
CA THR A 759 -20.94 -38.06 1.61
C THR A 759 -19.72 -37.55 2.37
N GLU A 760 -18.52 -37.72 1.82
CA GLU A 760 -17.27 -37.36 2.48
C GLU A 760 -16.88 -35.92 2.16
N THR A 761 -16.51 -35.13 3.18
CA THR A 761 -15.91 -33.82 3.00
C THR A 761 -14.43 -34.00 2.64
N VAL A 762 -14.05 -33.53 1.45
CA VAL A 762 -12.69 -33.65 0.93
C VAL A 762 -11.89 -32.36 1.02
N ALA A 763 -12.57 -31.22 1.12
CA ALA A 763 -11.96 -29.93 1.34
C ALA A 763 -12.96 -28.93 1.89
N HIS A 764 -12.49 -27.96 2.64
CA HIS A 764 -13.33 -26.87 3.14
C HIS A 764 -12.47 -25.64 3.43
N THR A 765 -13.12 -24.49 3.49
CA THR A 765 -12.52 -23.22 3.94
C THR A 765 -13.61 -22.29 4.43
N GLN A 766 -13.22 -21.22 5.09
CA GLN A 766 -14.10 -20.07 5.36
C GLN A 766 -13.42 -18.76 4.90
N LEU A 767 -14.22 -17.74 4.61
CA LEU A 767 -13.73 -16.43 4.29
C LEU A 767 -13.42 -15.65 5.58
N PHE A 768 -12.19 -15.17 5.67
CA PHE A 768 -11.72 -14.38 6.81
C PHE A 768 -11.97 -12.88 6.60
N GLY A 769 -12.32 -12.18 7.66
CA GLY A 769 -12.60 -10.73 7.63
C GLY A 769 -11.38 -9.84 7.74
N GLY A 770 -10.22 -10.42 7.92
CA GLY A 770 -8.91 -9.82 8.00
C GLY A 770 -7.91 -10.90 8.35
N ASP A 771 -6.72 -10.79 7.82
CA ASP A 771 -5.61 -11.70 8.06
C ASP A 771 -4.56 -10.97 8.90
N GLY A 772 -4.82 -10.91 10.18
CA GLY A 772 -3.96 -10.41 11.23
C GLY A 772 -3.49 -8.98 11.09
N ARG A 773 -2.60 -8.65 10.16
CA ARG A 773 -1.99 -7.33 10.02
C ARG A 773 -2.69 -6.42 9.00
N GLY A 774 -3.97 -6.64 8.78
CA GLY A 774 -4.76 -5.75 7.94
C GLY A 774 -4.64 -6.02 6.45
N GLY A 775 -4.16 -7.20 6.09
CA GLY A 775 -4.36 -7.81 4.78
C GLY A 775 -5.63 -8.65 4.78
N GLN A 776 -5.96 -9.15 3.63
CA GLN A 776 -7.04 -10.10 3.43
C GLN A 776 -6.61 -11.06 2.32
N GLY A 777 -6.78 -12.37 2.59
CA GLY A 777 -6.58 -13.40 1.60
C GLY A 777 -7.58 -13.29 0.45
N GLU A 778 -7.47 -14.17 -0.52
CA GLU A 778 -8.37 -14.21 -1.66
C GLU A 778 -9.82 -14.35 -1.22
N VAL A 779 -10.70 -13.45 -1.69
CA VAL A 779 -12.14 -13.49 -1.39
C VAL A 779 -12.88 -14.56 -2.19
N SER A 780 -12.21 -15.25 -3.09
CA SER A 780 -12.74 -16.38 -3.88
C SER A 780 -12.06 -17.67 -3.44
N PRO A 781 -12.74 -18.55 -2.67
CA PRO A 781 -12.17 -19.80 -2.19
C PRO A 781 -11.61 -20.66 -3.31
N ARG A 782 -10.39 -21.15 -3.13
CA ARG A 782 -9.70 -22.00 -4.07
C ARG A 782 -9.40 -23.36 -3.46
N PHE A 783 -9.66 -24.41 -4.23
CA PHE A 783 -9.35 -25.78 -3.85
C PHE A 783 -8.59 -26.46 -4.97
N VAL A 784 -7.78 -27.45 -4.63
CA VAL A 784 -7.08 -28.29 -5.56
C VAL A 784 -7.55 -29.73 -5.39
N LEU A 785 -8.14 -30.32 -6.43
CA LEU A 785 -8.86 -31.58 -6.34
C LEU A 785 -8.41 -32.57 -7.44
N PRO A 786 -8.37 -33.87 -7.17
CA PRO A 786 -8.28 -34.87 -8.22
C PRO A 786 -9.44 -34.74 -9.22
N PRO A 787 -9.26 -35.13 -10.49
CA PRO A 787 -10.38 -35.27 -11.41
C PRO A 787 -11.48 -36.19 -10.85
N GLY A 788 -12.72 -35.74 -10.88
CA GLY A 788 -13.85 -36.49 -10.26
C GLY A 788 -15.12 -35.70 -10.18
N ALA A 789 -16.16 -36.30 -9.62
CA ALA A 789 -17.44 -35.67 -9.36
C ALA A 789 -17.51 -35.20 -7.90
N TYR A 790 -17.90 -33.94 -7.72
CA TYR A 790 -17.97 -33.27 -6.43
C TYR A 790 -19.25 -32.45 -6.26
N VAL A 791 -19.57 -32.14 -5.05
CA VAL A 791 -20.58 -31.12 -4.67
C VAL A 791 -19.87 -30.01 -3.93
N VAL A 792 -19.95 -28.81 -4.47
CA VAL A 792 -19.49 -27.59 -3.79
C VAL A 792 -20.68 -26.99 -3.05
N ALA A 793 -20.61 -26.91 -1.74
CA ALA A 793 -21.62 -26.35 -0.86
C ALA A 793 -21.10 -25.04 -0.26
N VAL A 794 -21.84 -23.95 -0.44
CA VAL A 794 -21.56 -22.64 0.15
C VAL A 794 -22.63 -22.33 1.19
N THR A 795 -22.22 -22.20 2.44
CA THR A 795 -23.09 -21.70 3.51
C THR A 795 -22.82 -20.20 3.64
N GLY A 796 -23.84 -19.41 3.33
CA GLY A 796 -23.77 -17.96 3.44
C GLY A 796 -23.87 -17.48 4.88
N THR A 797 -23.67 -16.16 5.09
CA THR A 797 -23.81 -15.51 6.40
C THR A 797 -25.26 -15.56 6.91
N ASP A 798 -26.24 -15.78 6.02
CA ASP A 798 -27.63 -16.04 6.37
C ASP A 798 -27.92 -17.50 6.89
N GLY A 799 -26.88 -18.30 7.05
CA GLY A 799 -26.93 -19.68 7.46
C GLY A 799 -27.52 -20.65 6.43
N LYS A 800 -27.87 -20.16 5.23
CA LYS A 800 -28.40 -21.02 4.17
C LYS A 800 -27.28 -21.64 3.36
N THR A 801 -27.41 -22.93 3.07
CA THR A 801 -26.45 -23.63 2.20
C THR A 801 -27.00 -23.75 0.78
N ARG A 802 -26.16 -23.38 -0.17
CA ARG A 802 -26.38 -23.50 -1.62
C ARG A 802 -25.39 -24.53 -2.15
N GLU A 803 -25.86 -25.43 -3.02
CA GLU A 803 -25.00 -26.51 -3.51
C GLU A 803 -24.95 -26.55 -5.04
N LYS A 804 -23.76 -26.90 -5.55
CA LYS A 804 -23.51 -27.09 -6.98
C LYS A 804 -22.75 -28.38 -7.23
N SER A 805 -23.34 -29.28 -8.02
CA SER A 805 -22.60 -30.44 -8.52
C SER A 805 -21.65 -30.02 -9.62
N VAL A 806 -20.41 -30.47 -9.55
CA VAL A 806 -19.33 -30.16 -10.51
C VAL A 806 -18.57 -31.43 -10.87
N THR A 807 -18.12 -31.49 -12.12
CA THR A 807 -17.15 -32.51 -12.56
C THR A 807 -15.82 -31.79 -12.75
N VAL A 808 -14.84 -32.13 -11.94
CA VAL A 808 -13.49 -31.61 -12.06
C VAL A 808 -12.75 -32.39 -13.11
N GLU A 809 -12.30 -31.72 -14.14
CA GLU A 809 -11.47 -32.26 -15.22
C GLU A 809 -10.00 -31.91 -14.99
N LYS A 810 -9.13 -32.09 -15.97
CA LYS A 810 -7.67 -31.80 -15.87
C LYS A 810 -7.31 -30.35 -16.18
N THR A 811 -8.27 -29.44 -16.26
CA THR A 811 -8.05 -28.01 -16.53
C THR A 811 -8.58 -27.14 -15.39
N PRO A 812 -7.89 -26.08 -15.00
CA PRO A 812 -8.39 -25.13 -14.02
C PRO A 812 -9.82 -24.68 -14.35
N MET A 813 -10.65 -24.52 -13.35
CA MET A 813 -12.05 -24.16 -13.57
C MET A 813 -12.60 -23.22 -12.51
N LYS A 814 -13.58 -22.39 -12.91
CA LYS A 814 -14.33 -21.51 -12.01
C LYS A 814 -15.74 -22.10 -11.82
N VAL A 815 -16.16 -22.20 -10.58
CA VAL A 815 -17.47 -22.78 -10.18
C VAL A 815 -18.31 -21.68 -9.58
N SER A 816 -19.42 -21.29 -10.22
CA SER A 816 -20.39 -20.37 -9.60
C SER A 816 -21.42 -21.18 -8.82
N VAL A 817 -21.62 -20.85 -7.56
CA VAL A 817 -22.71 -21.38 -6.71
C VAL A 817 -23.70 -20.23 -6.51
N ASP A 818 -24.88 -20.32 -7.15
CA ASP A 818 -25.90 -19.26 -7.18
C ASP A 818 -27.01 -19.52 -6.15
#